data_ca1701e3c08381179e422fbf97f639cf
#
_entry.id   ca1701e3c08381179e422fbf97f639cf
#
_cell.length_a   1.000
_cell.length_b   1.000
_cell.length_c   1.000
_cell.angle_alpha   90.00
_cell.angle_beta   90.00
_cell.angle_gamma   90.00
#
_symmetry.space_group_name_H-M   'P 1'
#
loop_
_entity.id
_entity.type
_entity.pdbx_description
1 polymer ?
#
loop_
_entity_poly.entity_id
_entity_poly.type
_entity_poly.pdbx_seq_one_letter_code
_entity_poly.pdbx_strand_id
1 'polypeptide(L)'
;MKIRSLFSIMALSFGVSSVQAINYSPDNVSAELLLKVPGNDAVHHSLKFEKIQNSEYDYQLVGNKKLPLMLYQNIEGSDNCKRITMLVVALEDVYFNYGQLVKTASRHDDCLFYMPGFWYRRNLRSPKEAPSFHTSDSWIVREDRLSTPLTAIYDEKSGKSFSVVRIDEFDSDALTTHKEGEVILSGKTSIGYTGFENKDGISALSFGYPYREAPKTYISKLTLAPSVEAYQFLKKGESITLTWEVSERNVNDFSECVKQIWEYSYDLYKPEPVNTPYSDEKMKEVLSNFFVESYVDDTPTKYYSGVELRTATCENLDVAEVGFVGRTLLNAFNALEYGESQNRKDLVDNANSIFDSYLQNGFSSRGFFNEVVHFKRNFVETNLSIRRQSEGVYAVLYYLNYEKQHGRKHPEWEKRLKTMLDAFLKLQNPDGSFPRKFKDDFSLVDKSGGSTPSATLPLVMGYKYFKDKRYLEAAKRSVGYLEKELISKADYFSSTLDANCEDKEASLYASTAAYYLALATKGQERAHYAELAKKAAYFALSWYYTWDVPFAKGQMLGDIGLKTRGWGNVSVENNHIDVFIFDFADVLHWLSKEFNEPRFTAFSEVISSSMRQLLPHEGHLCGITKKGFYPEVVQHTNWDYGKNGKGYYNDIFAPGWVVASLWELLSPGRAENFLK
;
A
#
# COMPACT_ATOMS: atom_id res chain seq x y z
N MET A 1 42.85 37.59 6.73
CA MET A 1 41.66 38.39 6.38
C MET A 1 40.46 37.49 6.48
N LYS A 2 39.66 37.58 7.56
CA LYS A 2 38.55 36.70 7.86
C LYS A 2 37.28 37.27 7.21
N ILE A 3 36.62 36.52 6.37
CA ILE A 3 35.26 36.83 5.90
C ILE A 3 34.30 35.90 6.63
N ARG A 4 33.49 36.44 7.53
CA ARG A 4 32.34 35.80 8.16
C ARG A 4 31.14 36.00 7.23
N SER A 5 30.52 34.91 6.79
CA SER A 5 29.24 34.92 6.11
C SER A 5 28.13 34.81 7.16
N LEU A 6 27.28 35.84 7.25
CA LEU A 6 26.03 35.84 8.01
C LEU A 6 24.97 35.08 7.21
N PHE A 7 24.41 34.02 7.78
CA PHE A 7 23.13 33.49 7.36
C PHE A 7 22.02 34.08 8.24
N SER A 8 21.17 34.89 7.65
CA SER A 8 19.94 35.39 8.28
C SER A 8 18.88 34.27 8.21
N ILE A 9 18.50 33.75 9.37
CA ILE A 9 17.35 32.87 9.53
C ILE A 9 16.11 33.77 9.65
N MET A 10 15.24 33.71 8.66
CA MET A 10 13.91 34.33 8.70
C MET A 10 12.99 33.44 9.55
N ALA A 11 12.76 33.81 10.79
CA ALA A 11 11.80 33.15 11.66
C ALA A 11 10.38 33.63 11.29
N LEU A 12 9.59 32.75 10.68
CA LEU A 12 8.14 32.92 10.55
C LEU A 12 7.50 32.55 11.91
N SER A 13 6.98 33.56 12.60
CA SER A 13 6.21 33.38 13.84
C SER A 13 4.83 32.81 13.53
N PHE A 14 4.65 31.54 13.78
CA PHE A 14 3.30 30.95 13.94
C PHE A 14 2.88 31.07 15.41
N GLY A 15 1.60 31.41 15.61
CA GLY A 15 1.01 31.65 16.93
C GLY A 15 1.16 30.43 17.84
N VAL A 16 1.74 30.67 19.00
CA VAL A 16 1.99 29.69 20.04
C VAL A 16 0.68 29.44 20.81
N SER A 17 -0.04 28.38 20.47
CA SER A 17 -0.88 27.69 21.45
C SER A 17 0.08 26.89 22.36
N SER A 18 -0.11 26.96 23.66
CA SER A 18 0.71 26.26 24.66
C SER A 18 0.69 24.75 24.39
N VAL A 19 1.74 24.23 23.81
CA VAL A 19 1.93 22.81 23.55
C VAL A 19 2.49 22.19 24.82
N GLN A 20 1.80 21.20 25.39
CA GLN A 20 2.35 20.39 26.47
C GLN A 20 3.39 19.43 25.89
N ALA A 21 4.54 19.35 26.53
CA ALA A 21 5.69 18.55 26.12
C ALA A 21 5.38 17.04 26.11
N ILE A 22 5.96 16.28 25.17
CA ILE A 22 6.09 14.83 25.32
C ILE A 22 6.82 14.56 26.62
N ASN A 23 6.13 13.92 27.55
CA ASN A 23 6.71 13.58 28.84
C ASN A 23 7.54 12.28 28.69
N TYR A 24 8.68 12.37 27.98
CA TYR A 24 9.65 11.28 27.97
C TYR A 24 10.55 11.41 29.20
N SER A 25 10.18 10.69 30.27
CA SER A 25 10.87 10.68 31.55
C SER A 25 10.89 9.26 32.13
N PRO A 26 11.80 8.93 33.05
CA PRO A 26 11.83 7.62 33.72
C PRO A 26 10.50 7.20 34.38
N ASP A 27 9.58 8.13 34.66
CA ASP A 27 8.29 7.84 35.29
C ASP A 27 7.26 7.25 34.31
N ASN A 28 7.35 7.59 33.02
CA ASN A 28 6.43 7.10 31.98
C ASN A 28 7.09 6.18 30.94
N VAL A 29 8.40 5.90 31.13
CA VAL A 29 9.17 5.00 30.27
C VAL A 29 9.54 3.75 31.05
N SER A 30 9.37 2.59 30.46
CA SER A 30 9.91 1.33 30.96
C SER A 30 10.79 0.69 29.89
N ALA A 31 11.84 0.02 30.32
CA ALA A 31 12.75 -0.70 29.44
C ALA A 31 12.99 -2.13 29.97
N GLU A 32 13.16 -3.06 29.04
CA GLU A 32 13.44 -4.46 29.36
C GLU A 32 14.57 -5.00 28.50
N LEU A 33 15.27 -5.98 29.03
CA LEU A 33 16.31 -6.73 28.34
C LEU A 33 16.02 -8.21 28.51
N LEU A 34 15.96 -8.93 27.39
CA LEU A 34 15.90 -10.38 27.36
C LEU A 34 17.28 -10.90 26.99
N LEU A 35 17.77 -11.84 27.80
CA LEU A 35 19.03 -12.53 27.56
C LEU A 35 18.77 -14.00 27.24
N LYS A 36 19.41 -14.49 26.18
CA LYS A 36 19.17 -15.84 25.67
C LYS A 36 20.45 -16.62 25.64
N VAL A 37 20.39 -17.82 26.19
CA VAL A 37 21.39 -18.88 25.98
C VAL A 37 20.71 -19.95 25.13
N PRO A 38 21.25 -20.30 23.94
CA PRO A 38 20.66 -21.34 23.10
C PRO A 38 20.37 -22.63 23.88
N GLY A 39 19.15 -23.14 23.73
CA GLY A 39 18.69 -24.33 24.45
C GLY A 39 18.06 -24.08 25.83
N ASN A 40 18.12 -22.88 26.37
CA ASN A 40 17.47 -22.50 27.63
C ASN A 40 16.39 -21.43 27.38
N ASP A 41 15.45 -21.28 28.32
CA ASP A 41 14.50 -20.19 28.29
C ASP A 41 15.20 -18.84 28.39
N ALA A 42 14.60 -17.80 27.80
CA ALA A 42 15.11 -16.43 27.90
C ALA A 42 14.92 -15.89 29.33
N VAL A 43 15.85 -15.09 29.77
CA VAL A 43 15.82 -14.43 31.09
C VAL A 43 15.43 -12.97 30.91
N HIS A 44 14.32 -12.55 31.52
CA HIS A 44 13.82 -11.17 31.49
C HIS A 44 14.44 -10.32 32.60
N HIS A 45 14.89 -9.13 32.23
CA HIS A 45 15.40 -8.12 33.12
C HIS A 45 14.65 -6.80 32.90
N SER A 46 13.93 -6.33 33.93
CA SER A 46 13.43 -4.95 33.96
C SER A 46 14.62 -4.02 34.21
N LEU A 47 14.73 -2.95 33.43
CA LEU A 47 15.82 -2.00 33.50
C LEU A 47 15.39 -0.73 34.23
N LYS A 48 16.32 -0.14 35.03
CA LYS A 48 16.15 1.14 35.69
C LYS A 48 17.05 2.18 35.02
N PHE A 49 16.54 3.38 34.89
CA PHE A 49 17.31 4.53 34.34
C PHE A 49 18.07 5.20 35.49
N GLU A 50 19.38 5.11 35.47
CA GLU A 50 20.27 5.79 36.42
C GLU A 50 20.94 6.97 35.70
N LYS A 51 20.71 8.18 36.20
CA LYS A 51 21.28 9.41 35.61
C LYS A 51 22.79 9.43 35.81
N ILE A 52 23.53 9.71 34.75
CA ILE A 52 24.99 9.80 34.77
C ILE A 52 25.42 11.27 34.77
N GLN A 53 26.45 11.62 35.60
CA GLN A 53 27.05 12.94 35.60
C GLN A 53 28.38 12.91 34.87
N ASN A 54 28.71 14.00 34.16
CA ASN A 54 29.97 14.13 33.40
C ASN A 54 30.20 13.05 32.33
N SER A 55 29.14 12.63 31.65
CA SER A 55 29.15 11.66 30.55
C SER A 55 28.52 12.28 29.30
N GLU A 56 28.81 11.73 28.14
CA GLU A 56 28.11 12.03 26.89
C GLU A 56 26.69 11.42 26.83
N TYR A 57 26.37 10.50 27.77
CA TYR A 57 25.08 9.88 27.91
C TYR A 57 24.36 10.43 29.14
N ASP A 58 23.03 10.60 29.01
CA ASP A 58 22.16 11.06 30.10
C ASP A 58 21.90 9.98 31.14
N TYR A 59 21.77 8.70 30.68
CA TYR A 59 21.39 7.59 31.53
C TYR A 59 22.23 6.34 31.22
N GLN A 60 22.49 5.55 32.30
CA GLN A 60 22.83 4.16 32.20
C GLN A 60 21.60 3.32 32.59
N LEU A 61 21.29 2.28 31.82
CA LEU A 61 20.22 1.36 32.14
C LEU A 61 20.80 0.14 32.86
N VAL A 62 20.30 -0.11 34.06
CA VAL A 62 20.83 -1.15 34.94
C VAL A 62 19.75 -2.17 35.30
N GLY A 63 20.13 -3.43 35.38
CA GLY A 63 19.27 -4.51 35.89
C GLY A 63 19.39 -4.70 37.39
N ASN A 64 18.51 -5.47 37.99
CA ASN A 64 18.57 -5.86 39.41
C ASN A 64 19.77 -6.79 39.70
N LYS A 65 20.41 -7.35 38.68
CA LYS A 65 21.62 -8.16 38.72
C LYS A 65 22.62 -7.64 37.70
N LYS A 66 23.89 -7.98 37.87
CA LYS A 66 24.93 -7.65 36.88
C LYS A 66 24.57 -8.23 35.52
N LEU A 67 24.55 -7.37 34.49
CA LEU A 67 24.25 -7.74 33.12
C LEU A 67 25.53 -8.02 32.32
N PRO A 68 25.49 -8.90 31.31
CA PRO A 68 26.59 -9.14 30.38
C PRO A 68 26.74 -8.00 29.34
N LEU A 69 25.92 -6.95 29.44
CA LEU A 69 25.84 -5.78 28.56
C LEU A 69 25.94 -4.50 29.40
N MET A 70 26.53 -3.46 28.81
CA MET A 70 26.32 -2.07 29.24
C MET A 70 25.36 -1.40 28.29
N LEU A 71 24.41 -0.64 28.83
CA LEU A 71 23.34 0.03 28.13
C LEU A 71 23.36 1.49 28.51
N TYR A 72 23.61 2.36 27.53
CA TYR A 72 23.64 3.82 27.71
C TYR A 72 22.60 4.48 26.82
N GLN A 73 21.98 5.52 27.35
CA GLN A 73 20.96 6.27 26.61
C GLN A 73 21.24 7.76 26.64
N ASN A 74 21.11 8.41 25.48
CA ASN A 74 21.10 9.84 25.31
C ASN A 74 19.73 10.31 24.82
N ILE A 75 19.25 11.48 25.27
CA ILE A 75 17.94 12.04 24.91
C ILE A 75 18.15 13.48 24.48
N GLU A 76 17.91 13.77 23.21
CA GLU A 76 18.05 15.09 22.63
C GLU A 76 16.73 15.59 22.04
N GLY A 77 16.65 16.88 21.74
CA GLY A 77 15.54 17.47 20.99
C GLY A 77 14.66 18.42 21.79
N SER A 78 13.55 18.82 21.17
CA SER A 78 12.57 19.78 21.70
C SER A 78 11.55 19.10 22.61
N ASP A 79 10.65 19.90 23.17
CA ASP A 79 9.55 19.41 24.01
C ASP A 79 8.60 18.47 23.25
N ASN A 80 8.41 18.66 21.94
CA ASN A 80 7.47 17.87 21.13
C ASN A 80 8.11 16.73 20.35
N CYS A 81 9.45 16.62 20.38
CA CYS A 81 10.17 15.62 19.61
C CYS A 81 11.47 15.27 20.33
N LYS A 82 11.57 14.05 20.78
CA LYS A 82 12.76 13.52 21.47
C LYS A 82 13.44 12.45 20.62
N ARG A 83 14.71 12.66 20.36
CA ARG A 83 15.58 11.65 19.76
C ARG A 83 16.25 10.85 20.87
N ILE A 84 16.10 9.54 20.79
CA ILE A 84 16.57 8.59 21.79
C ILE A 84 17.66 7.76 21.13
N THR A 85 18.89 7.91 21.57
CA THR A 85 20.01 7.11 21.11
C THR A 85 20.42 6.12 22.20
N MET A 86 20.40 4.84 21.90
CA MET A 86 20.79 3.73 22.78
C MET A 86 22.09 3.12 22.28
N LEU A 87 23.12 3.09 23.13
CA LEU A 87 24.34 2.32 22.92
C LEU A 87 24.27 1.05 23.75
N VAL A 88 24.44 -0.10 23.11
CA VAL A 88 24.56 -1.42 23.73
C VAL A 88 25.97 -1.95 23.51
N VAL A 89 26.69 -2.26 24.60
CA VAL A 89 28.08 -2.78 24.55
C VAL A 89 28.13 -4.12 25.23
N ALA A 90 28.63 -5.15 24.56
CA ALA A 90 28.77 -6.50 25.10
C ALA A 90 30.01 -6.63 25.98
N LEU A 91 29.82 -7.04 27.25
CA LEU A 91 30.92 -7.39 28.19
C LEU A 91 31.33 -8.83 28.07
N GLU A 92 30.45 -9.68 27.57
CA GLU A 92 30.61 -11.09 27.32
C GLU A 92 29.91 -11.46 26.02
N ASP A 93 30.16 -12.65 25.44
CA ASP A 93 29.40 -13.16 24.30
C ASP A 93 27.93 -13.35 24.71
N VAL A 94 26.97 -12.73 23.99
CA VAL A 94 25.60 -12.69 24.45
C VAL A 94 24.60 -12.61 23.29
N TYR A 95 23.49 -13.33 23.42
CA TYR A 95 22.28 -13.13 22.64
C TYR A 95 21.30 -12.27 23.46
N PHE A 96 20.78 -11.20 22.84
CA PHE A 96 19.90 -10.27 23.54
C PHE A 96 18.73 -9.83 22.67
N ASN A 97 17.70 -9.34 23.33
CA ASN A 97 16.64 -8.52 22.76
C ASN A 97 16.33 -7.37 23.74
N TYR A 98 16.26 -6.17 23.23
CA TYR A 98 15.98 -4.96 24.00
C TYR A 98 14.63 -4.39 23.61
N GLY A 99 13.84 -3.98 24.59
CA GLY A 99 12.54 -3.33 24.42
C GLY A 99 12.35 -2.10 25.27
N GLN A 100 11.59 -1.15 24.74
CA GLN A 100 11.22 0.06 25.42
C GLN A 100 9.73 0.39 25.19
N LEU A 101 9.09 0.91 26.23
CA LEU A 101 7.70 1.29 26.21
C LEU A 101 7.56 2.70 26.76
N VAL A 102 6.82 3.56 26.05
CA VAL A 102 6.53 4.94 26.44
C VAL A 102 5.02 5.08 26.64
N LYS A 103 4.58 5.25 27.88
CA LYS A 103 3.16 5.52 28.20
C LYS A 103 2.78 6.92 27.74
N THR A 104 1.68 7.05 27.03
CA THR A 104 1.02 8.33 26.78
C THR A 104 0.19 8.72 28.02
N ALA A 105 -0.45 9.89 28.00
CA ALA A 105 -1.45 10.24 28.99
C ALA A 105 -2.87 9.80 28.61
N SER A 106 -3.03 9.17 27.46
CA SER A 106 -4.32 8.88 26.83
C SER A 106 -4.89 7.53 27.25
N ARG A 107 -6.18 7.51 27.55
CA ARG A 107 -6.88 6.25 27.79
C ARG A 107 -6.90 5.41 26.50
N HIS A 108 -6.65 4.12 26.63
CA HIS A 108 -6.57 3.22 25.49
C HIS A 108 -7.88 3.14 24.67
N ASP A 109 -9.02 3.17 25.36
CA ASP A 109 -10.34 3.16 24.74
C ASP A 109 -10.67 4.43 23.92
N ASP A 110 -9.96 5.52 24.15
CA ASP A 110 -10.15 6.79 23.46
C ASP A 110 -9.21 6.95 22.26
N CYS A 111 -8.38 5.93 21.99
CA CYS A 111 -7.32 5.98 20.98
C CYS A 111 -7.62 5.18 19.70
N LEU A 112 -7.13 5.71 18.59
CA LEU A 112 -6.96 5.01 17.32
C LEU A 112 -5.47 4.81 17.05
N PHE A 113 -5.13 3.74 16.36
CA PHE A 113 -3.74 3.32 16.15
C PHE A 113 -3.41 3.30 14.68
N TYR A 114 -2.16 3.63 14.37
CA TYR A 114 -1.66 3.70 13.01
C TYR A 114 -0.26 3.10 12.91
N MET A 115 -0.12 2.07 12.10
CA MET A 115 1.14 1.51 11.64
C MET A 115 1.08 1.48 10.11
N PRO A 116 1.85 2.31 9.40
CA PRO A 116 1.69 2.54 7.96
C PRO A 116 1.74 1.25 7.13
N GLY A 117 0.72 1.04 6.30
CA GLY A 117 0.61 -0.15 5.44
C GLY A 117 0.17 -1.44 6.15
N PHE A 118 -0.07 -1.42 7.46
CA PHE A 118 -0.40 -2.60 8.24
C PHE A 118 -1.58 -2.43 9.18
N TRP A 119 -1.73 -1.26 9.82
CA TRP A 119 -2.75 -1.03 10.83
C TRP A 119 -3.36 0.36 10.70
N TYR A 120 -4.71 0.42 10.63
CA TYR A 120 -5.47 1.65 10.56
C TYR A 120 -6.62 1.62 11.58
N ARG A 121 -6.67 2.63 12.45
CA ARG A 121 -7.67 2.73 13.52
C ARG A 121 -7.60 1.53 14.48
N ARG A 122 -8.54 0.59 14.41
CA ARG A 122 -8.57 -0.64 15.23
C ARG A 122 -8.66 -1.91 14.38
N ASN A 123 -8.55 -1.80 13.07
CA ASN A 123 -8.71 -2.90 12.11
C ASN A 123 -9.99 -3.75 12.35
N LEU A 124 -11.08 -3.14 12.80
CA LEU A 124 -12.31 -3.86 13.16
C LEU A 124 -13.10 -4.40 11.96
N ARG A 125 -12.72 -4.01 10.73
CA ARG A 125 -13.29 -4.58 9.52
C ARG A 125 -12.69 -5.93 9.18
N SER A 126 -11.48 -6.21 9.65
CA SER A 126 -10.80 -7.49 9.50
C SER A 126 -11.35 -8.51 10.50
N PRO A 127 -11.40 -9.81 10.14
CA PRO A 127 -11.79 -10.87 11.09
C PRO A 127 -10.66 -11.15 12.11
N LYS A 128 -10.95 -12.01 13.08
CA LYS A 128 -9.96 -12.40 14.11
C LYS A 128 -8.76 -13.19 13.56
N GLU A 129 -8.85 -13.70 12.35
CA GLU A 129 -7.78 -14.40 11.62
C GLU A 129 -6.78 -13.43 10.97
N ALA A 130 -7.03 -12.13 11.04
CA ALA A 130 -6.14 -11.06 10.57
C ALA A 130 -5.72 -10.15 11.73
N PRO A 131 -4.70 -9.29 11.57
CA PRO A 131 -4.31 -8.31 12.59
C PRO A 131 -5.48 -7.36 12.90
N SER A 132 -6.05 -7.45 14.10
CA SER A 132 -7.22 -6.66 14.50
C SER A 132 -7.42 -6.64 15.99
N PHE A 133 -8.23 -5.68 16.50
CA PHE A 133 -8.70 -5.65 17.89
C PHE A 133 -9.58 -6.84 18.26
N HIS A 134 -10.11 -7.60 17.29
CA HIS A 134 -10.81 -8.86 17.59
C HIS A 134 -9.89 -9.93 18.19
N THR A 135 -8.58 -9.81 17.94
CA THR A 135 -7.57 -10.73 18.48
C THR A 135 -6.90 -10.15 19.72
N SER A 136 -6.51 -8.88 19.70
CA SER A 136 -5.86 -8.19 20.82
C SER A 136 -5.95 -6.68 20.64
N ASP A 137 -5.99 -5.96 21.77
CA ASP A 137 -5.87 -4.52 21.86
C ASP A 137 -4.42 -4.02 21.95
N SER A 138 -3.46 -4.93 21.83
CA SER A 138 -2.01 -4.66 21.87
C SER A 138 -1.33 -5.43 20.75
N TRP A 139 -0.55 -4.72 19.93
CA TRP A 139 0.16 -5.31 18.79
C TRP A 139 1.53 -4.69 18.62
N ILE A 140 2.53 -5.55 18.47
CA ILE A 140 3.88 -5.20 18.02
C ILE A 140 4.24 -6.01 16.79
N VAL A 141 4.90 -5.38 15.82
CA VAL A 141 5.24 -6.01 14.54
C VAL A 141 6.67 -5.65 14.12
N ARG A 142 7.23 -6.47 13.28
CA ARG A 142 8.50 -6.21 12.60
C ARG A 142 8.42 -4.92 11.79
N GLU A 143 9.49 -4.12 11.81
CA GLU A 143 9.54 -2.85 11.07
C GLU A 143 9.40 -3.04 9.55
N ASP A 144 9.89 -4.13 8.98
CA ASP A 144 9.86 -4.40 7.54
C ASP A 144 8.46 -4.72 6.97
N ARG A 145 7.46 -4.96 7.83
CA ARG A 145 6.05 -5.05 7.40
C ARG A 145 5.41 -3.70 7.11
N LEU A 146 6.04 -2.62 7.57
CA LEU A 146 5.48 -1.29 7.56
C LEU A 146 6.02 -0.48 6.38
N SER A 147 5.16 0.25 5.71
CA SER A 147 5.56 1.16 4.65
C SER A 147 6.42 2.34 5.15
N THR A 148 6.41 2.58 6.45
CA THR A 148 7.36 3.38 7.23
C THR A 148 7.54 2.68 8.59
N PRO A 149 8.76 2.48 9.12
CA PRO A 149 9.00 1.78 10.38
C PRO A 149 8.58 2.66 11.59
N LEU A 150 7.26 2.85 11.73
CA LEU A 150 6.64 3.82 12.61
C LEU A 150 5.34 3.26 13.21
N THR A 151 5.08 3.62 14.47
CA THR A 151 3.76 3.47 15.11
C THR A 151 3.29 4.83 15.62
N ALA A 152 2.00 5.11 15.44
CA ALA A 152 1.35 6.26 16.03
C ALA A 152 0.06 5.88 16.79
N ILE A 153 -0.22 6.67 17.83
CA ILE A 153 -1.43 6.63 18.65
C ILE A 153 -2.13 7.98 18.51
N TYR A 154 -3.36 8.01 18.07
CA TYR A 154 -4.18 9.20 18.00
C TYR A 154 -5.27 9.16 19.07
N ASP A 155 -5.26 10.13 19.97
CA ASP A 155 -6.29 10.31 21.01
C ASP A 155 -7.39 11.22 20.47
N GLU A 156 -8.56 10.64 20.23
CA GLU A 156 -9.73 11.34 19.66
C GLU A 156 -10.28 12.42 20.60
N LYS A 157 -10.05 12.33 21.91
CA LYS A 157 -10.55 13.31 22.87
C LYS A 157 -9.67 14.54 23.01
N SER A 158 -8.37 14.33 23.06
CA SER A 158 -7.42 15.44 23.21
C SER A 158 -6.98 16.06 21.88
N GLY A 159 -7.23 15.40 20.75
CA GLY A 159 -6.72 15.82 19.45
C GLY A 159 -5.19 15.71 19.35
N LYS A 160 -4.58 14.80 20.09
CA LYS A 160 -3.13 14.58 20.10
C LYS A 160 -2.76 13.28 19.39
N SER A 161 -1.66 13.31 18.70
CA SER A 161 -1.01 12.13 18.11
C SER A 161 0.38 11.96 18.70
N PHE A 162 0.68 10.74 19.14
CA PHE A 162 1.99 10.31 19.64
C PHE A 162 2.58 9.32 18.68
N SER A 163 3.85 9.45 18.30
CA SER A 163 4.48 8.51 17.38
C SER A 163 5.90 8.17 17.77
N VAL A 164 6.33 6.97 17.37
CA VAL A 164 7.73 6.54 17.42
C VAL A 164 8.14 6.05 16.05
N VAL A 165 9.31 6.46 15.60
CA VAL A 165 9.92 6.05 14.34
C VAL A 165 11.37 5.65 14.58
N ARG A 166 11.83 4.61 13.88
CA ARG A 166 13.25 4.27 13.81
C ARG A 166 13.94 5.17 12.78
N ILE A 167 15.08 5.75 13.13
CA ILE A 167 15.80 6.67 12.25
C ILE A 167 17.22 6.19 11.90
N ASP A 168 17.58 4.96 12.25
CA ASP A 168 18.84 4.35 11.86
C ASP A 168 18.87 4.02 10.36
N GLU A 169 20.06 3.75 9.85
CA GLU A 169 20.21 3.14 8.53
C GLU A 169 19.85 1.65 8.60
N PHE A 170 19.10 1.19 7.60
CA PHE A 170 18.70 -0.21 7.45
C PHE A 170 19.54 -0.84 6.34
N ASP A 171 20.61 -1.55 6.71
CA ASP A 171 21.63 -2.03 5.77
C ASP A 171 21.73 -3.56 5.66
N SER A 172 21.17 -4.30 6.62
CA SER A 172 21.35 -5.73 6.72
C SER A 172 20.16 -6.47 7.29
N ASP A 173 19.99 -7.72 6.86
CA ASP A 173 19.14 -8.70 7.52
C ASP A 173 19.80 -10.08 7.50
N ALA A 174 19.45 -10.90 8.50
CA ALA A 174 19.92 -12.26 8.63
C ALA A 174 18.99 -13.23 7.90
N LEU A 175 19.57 -14.08 7.06
CA LEU A 175 18.79 -15.18 6.46
C LEU A 175 18.30 -16.12 7.58
N THR A 176 16.99 -16.17 7.78
CA THR A 176 16.37 -16.98 8.81
C THR A 176 15.23 -17.81 8.22
N THR A 177 15.13 -19.06 8.64
CA THR A 177 14.13 -20.02 8.15
C THR A 177 13.05 -20.33 9.19
N HIS A 178 13.16 -19.78 10.40
CA HIS A 178 12.17 -20.02 11.45
C HIS A 178 10.87 -19.28 11.16
N LYS A 179 9.79 -19.71 11.77
CA LYS A 179 8.45 -19.22 11.47
C LYS A 179 7.68 -18.70 12.69
N GLU A 180 8.06 -19.11 13.88
CA GLU A 180 7.40 -18.78 15.14
C GLU A 180 8.29 -19.06 16.34
N GLY A 181 7.95 -18.50 17.50
CA GLY A 181 8.66 -18.70 18.75
C GLY A 181 9.97 -17.93 18.85
N GLU A 182 10.91 -18.48 19.58
CA GLU A 182 12.23 -17.87 19.79
C GLU A 182 13.18 -18.11 18.62
N VAL A 183 13.88 -17.04 18.22
CA VAL A 183 14.74 -17.00 17.04
C VAL A 183 16.15 -16.61 17.41
N ILE A 184 17.06 -17.53 17.23
CA ILE A 184 18.50 -17.24 17.29
C ILE A 184 18.95 -16.79 15.90
N LEU A 185 19.25 -15.50 15.75
CA LEU A 185 19.68 -14.95 14.47
C LEU A 185 21.04 -15.51 14.06
N SER A 186 21.16 -15.96 12.81
CA SER A 186 22.38 -16.51 12.23
C SER A 186 23.39 -15.43 11.80
N GLY A 187 22.99 -14.16 11.82
CA GLY A 187 23.78 -13.00 11.40
C GLY A 187 23.25 -11.71 11.99
N LYS A 188 23.75 -10.59 11.49
CA LYS A 188 23.27 -9.26 11.88
C LYS A 188 21.98 -8.93 11.15
N THR A 189 21.07 -8.25 11.84
CA THR A 189 19.89 -7.61 11.26
C THR A 189 19.85 -6.14 11.65
N SER A 190 19.28 -5.30 10.80
CA SER A 190 18.93 -3.91 11.15
C SER A 190 17.47 -3.81 11.60
N ILE A 191 16.68 -4.88 11.45
CA ILE A 191 15.24 -4.88 11.71
C ILE A 191 14.94 -4.96 13.19
N GLY A 192 14.21 -3.97 13.69
CA GLY A 192 13.61 -3.96 15.01
C GLY A 192 12.10 -4.24 14.95
N TYR A 193 11.41 -3.75 15.97
CA TYR A 193 9.95 -3.80 16.05
C TYR A 193 9.38 -2.49 16.58
N THR A 194 8.13 -2.25 16.24
CA THR A 194 7.32 -1.14 16.76
C THR A 194 5.87 -1.57 16.93
N GLY A 195 5.13 -0.86 17.77
CA GLY A 195 3.73 -1.17 18.01
C GLY A 195 3.11 -0.32 19.11
N PHE A 196 1.93 -0.74 19.54
CA PHE A 196 1.18 -0.13 20.63
C PHE A 196 0.72 -1.18 21.63
N GLU A 197 0.62 -0.78 22.89
CA GLU A 197 0.18 -1.66 23.97
C GLU A 197 -0.81 -0.95 24.90
N ASN A 198 -1.72 -1.75 25.45
CA ASN A 198 -2.58 -1.34 26.56
C ASN A 198 -1.87 -1.65 27.90
N LYS A 199 -1.50 -0.62 28.64
CA LYS A 199 -0.87 -0.76 29.97
C LYS A 199 -1.79 -0.18 31.05
N ASP A 200 -2.59 -1.05 31.63
CA ASP A 200 -3.55 -0.69 32.68
C ASP A 200 -4.58 0.36 32.23
N GLY A 201 -5.07 0.26 31.01
CA GLY A 201 -6.04 1.19 30.41
C GLY A 201 -5.43 2.44 29.80
N ILE A 202 -4.10 2.59 29.80
CA ILE A 202 -3.36 3.69 29.16
C ILE A 202 -2.65 3.17 27.91
N SER A 203 -2.74 3.93 26.83
CA SER A 203 -2.02 3.62 25.60
C SER A 203 -0.53 3.87 25.74
N ALA A 204 0.29 2.98 25.18
CA ALA A 204 1.73 3.10 25.16
C ALA A 204 2.31 2.74 23.79
N LEU A 205 3.34 3.49 23.37
CA LEU A 205 4.20 3.13 22.24
C LEU A 205 5.19 2.06 22.71
N SER A 206 5.35 0.99 21.92
CA SER A 206 6.30 -0.09 22.18
C SER A 206 7.25 -0.22 21.01
N PHE A 207 8.56 -0.31 21.26
CA PHE A 207 9.60 -0.43 20.23
C PHE A 207 10.87 -1.07 20.78
N GLY A 208 11.67 -1.62 19.90
CA GLY A 208 12.90 -2.26 20.33
C GLY A 208 13.67 -2.97 19.21
N TYR A 209 14.65 -3.78 19.61
CA TYR A 209 15.57 -4.46 18.72
C TYR A 209 16.17 -5.74 19.35
N PRO A 210 16.39 -6.81 18.59
CA PRO A 210 15.90 -7.05 17.24
C PRO A 210 14.37 -7.27 17.21
N TYR A 211 13.82 -7.67 16.08
CA TYR A 211 12.39 -7.74 15.87
C TYR A 211 11.65 -8.70 16.80
N ARG A 212 10.41 -8.33 17.10
CA ARG A 212 9.36 -9.14 17.73
C ARG A 212 8.06 -8.99 16.97
N GLU A 213 7.17 -9.97 17.07
CA GLU A 213 5.78 -9.88 16.67
C GLU A 213 4.89 -10.51 17.74
N ALA A 214 3.95 -9.78 18.28
CA ALA A 214 3.01 -10.23 19.32
C ALA A 214 1.66 -9.50 19.21
N PRO A 215 0.54 -10.13 19.62
CA PRO A 215 0.43 -11.47 20.23
C PRO A 215 0.51 -12.59 19.18
N LYS A 216 0.47 -12.25 17.90
CA LYS A 216 0.52 -13.15 16.75
C LYS A 216 1.44 -12.59 15.68
N THR A 217 1.89 -13.47 14.82
CA THR A 217 2.67 -13.17 13.63
C THR A 217 1.81 -13.35 12.38
N TYR A 218 1.82 -12.37 11.49
CA TYR A 218 1.18 -12.51 10.18
C TYR A 218 2.00 -13.44 9.28
N ILE A 219 1.37 -14.45 8.69
CA ILE A 219 1.98 -15.39 7.75
C ILE A 219 1.52 -15.11 6.32
N SER A 220 0.22 -15.05 6.13
CA SER A 220 -0.44 -14.80 4.85
C SER A 220 -1.89 -14.38 5.12
N LYS A 221 -2.63 -14.08 4.06
CA LYS A 221 -4.05 -13.71 4.16
C LYS A 221 -4.82 -14.69 5.07
N LEU A 222 -5.48 -14.14 6.10
CA LEU A 222 -6.28 -14.86 7.08
C LEU A 222 -5.52 -16.00 7.80
N THR A 223 -4.22 -15.85 7.94
CA THR A 223 -3.36 -16.84 8.61
C THR A 223 -2.40 -16.14 9.57
N LEU A 224 -2.64 -16.34 10.86
CA LEU A 224 -1.78 -15.88 11.94
C LEU A 224 -1.09 -17.08 12.61
N ALA A 225 0.18 -16.91 12.94
CA ALA A 225 0.98 -17.87 13.74
C ALA A 225 1.17 -17.35 15.18
N PRO A 226 1.69 -18.15 16.10
CA PRO A 226 2.16 -17.67 17.40
C PRO A 226 3.16 -16.53 17.30
N SER A 227 3.42 -15.86 18.43
CA SER A 227 4.39 -14.76 18.53
C SER A 227 5.80 -15.16 18.11
N VAL A 228 6.58 -14.17 17.71
CA VAL A 228 8.01 -14.30 17.37
C VAL A 228 8.83 -13.37 18.25
N GLU A 229 9.99 -13.88 18.67
CA GLU A 229 10.97 -13.11 19.42
C GLU A 229 12.37 -13.46 18.96
N ALA A 230 13.06 -12.51 18.33
CA ALA A 230 14.40 -12.69 17.81
C ALA A 230 15.49 -12.24 18.80
N TYR A 231 16.63 -12.89 18.75
CA TYR A 231 17.80 -12.59 19.57
C TYR A 231 19.04 -12.34 18.70
N GLN A 232 19.60 -11.13 18.84
CA GLN A 232 20.83 -10.73 18.17
C GLN A 232 22.04 -11.15 18.99
N PHE A 233 23.02 -11.71 18.32
CA PHE A 233 24.32 -12.04 18.94
C PHE A 233 25.28 -10.86 18.90
N LEU A 234 25.92 -10.56 20.02
CA LEU A 234 27.09 -9.69 20.11
C LEU A 234 28.24 -10.43 20.77
N LYS A 235 29.42 -10.34 20.17
CA LYS A 235 30.66 -10.81 20.80
C LYS A 235 31.11 -9.81 21.85
N LYS A 236 31.82 -10.29 22.84
CA LYS A 236 32.50 -9.45 23.83
C LYS A 236 33.27 -8.30 23.17
N GLY A 237 32.97 -7.09 23.58
CA GLY A 237 33.57 -5.85 23.07
C GLY A 237 32.89 -5.28 21.84
N GLU A 238 31.97 -5.99 21.21
CA GLU A 238 31.13 -5.41 20.14
C GLU A 238 30.06 -4.49 20.73
N SER A 239 29.63 -3.51 19.93
CA SER A 239 28.57 -2.59 20.28
C SER A 239 27.62 -2.38 19.11
N ILE A 240 26.40 -1.92 19.43
CA ILE A 240 25.41 -1.48 18.48
C ILE A 240 24.77 -0.17 18.99
N THR A 241 24.53 0.75 18.09
CA THR A 241 23.78 1.98 18.35
C THR A 241 22.42 1.89 17.69
N LEU A 242 21.37 2.27 18.41
CA LEU A 242 19.98 2.22 17.97
C LEU A 242 19.36 3.60 18.24
N THR A 243 18.65 4.15 17.26
CA THR A 243 18.13 5.51 17.38
C THR A 243 16.65 5.55 16.98
N TRP A 244 15.84 6.11 17.88
CA TRP A 244 14.43 6.37 17.63
C TRP A 244 14.11 7.84 17.84
N GLU A 245 13.03 8.27 17.23
CA GLU A 245 12.44 9.58 17.49
C GLU A 245 11.00 9.40 17.98
N VAL A 246 10.69 9.94 19.15
CA VAL A 246 9.36 9.97 19.75
C VAL A 246 8.82 11.38 19.64
N SER A 247 7.63 11.54 19.08
CA SER A 247 7.06 12.87 18.84
C SER A 247 5.57 12.95 19.21
N GLU A 248 5.15 14.17 19.56
CA GLU A 248 3.76 14.56 19.82
C GLU A 248 3.34 15.64 18.82
N ARG A 249 2.12 15.52 18.27
CA ARG A 249 1.52 16.48 17.34
C ARG A 249 0.10 16.78 17.73
N ASN A 250 -0.39 17.98 17.42
CA ASN A 250 -1.81 18.28 17.46
C ASN A 250 -2.42 18.00 16.09
N VAL A 251 -3.51 17.27 16.08
CA VAL A 251 -4.23 16.87 14.85
C VAL A 251 -5.75 16.99 15.08
N ASN A 252 -6.48 17.33 14.04
CA ASN A 252 -7.93 17.54 14.14
C ASN A 252 -8.73 16.24 14.01
N ASP A 253 -8.21 15.30 13.23
CA ASP A 253 -8.84 13.99 12.99
C ASP A 253 -7.78 12.95 12.61
N PHE A 254 -8.20 11.70 12.48
CA PHE A 254 -7.32 10.60 12.10
C PHE A 254 -6.73 10.77 10.69
N SER A 255 -7.44 11.39 9.77
CA SER A 255 -6.94 11.67 8.42
C SER A 255 -5.79 12.68 8.44
N GLU A 256 -5.91 13.72 9.28
CA GLU A 256 -4.84 14.70 9.49
C GLU A 256 -3.62 14.06 10.19
N CYS A 257 -3.85 13.12 11.11
CA CYS A 257 -2.78 12.33 11.74
C CYS A 257 -2.00 11.54 10.68
N VAL A 258 -2.68 10.80 9.81
CA VAL A 258 -2.05 10.05 8.71
C VAL A 258 -1.27 10.98 7.77
N LYS A 259 -1.86 12.12 7.39
CA LYS A 259 -1.22 13.12 6.53
C LYS A 259 0.07 13.66 7.15
N GLN A 260 0.02 14.20 8.38
CA GLN A 260 1.19 14.81 9.02
C GLN A 260 2.31 13.78 9.25
N ILE A 261 1.95 12.53 9.56
CA ILE A 261 2.93 11.45 9.69
C ILE A 261 3.54 11.09 8.35
N TRP A 262 2.75 11.03 7.26
CA TRP A 262 3.29 10.75 5.93
C TRP A 262 4.24 11.87 5.47
N GLU A 263 3.86 13.15 5.64
CA GLU A 263 4.71 14.30 5.33
C GLU A 263 6.04 14.25 6.10
N TYR A 264 5.96 13.96 7.39
CA TYR A 264 7.14 13.80 8.25
C TYR A 264 8.02 12.63 7.78
N SER A 265 7.42 11.47 7.47
CA SER A 265 8.15 10.30 7.00
C SER A 265 8.84 10.54 5.66
N TYR A 266 8.15 11.21 4.73
CA TYR A 266 8.72 11.61 3.46
C TYR A 266 9.93 12.54 3.64
N ASP A 267 9.81 13.57 4.50
CA ASP A 267 10.88 14.53 4.76
C ASP A 267 12.06 13.89 5.53
N LEU A 268 11.80 12.85 6.33
CA LEU A 268 12.81 12.08 7.05
C LEU A 268 13.64 11.18 6.11
N TYR A 269 12.97 10.36 5.32
CA TYR A 269 13.64 9.36 4.47
C TYR A 269 14.04 9.89 3.10
N LYS A 270 13.39 10.95 2.62
CA LYS A 270 13.66 11.62 1.33
C LYS A 270 13.83 10.58 0.21
N PRO A 271 12.84 9.72 -0.02
CA PRO A 271 12.97 8.67 -1.01
C PRO A 271 13.23 9.25 -2.40
N GLU A 272 14.28 8.76 -3.04
CA GLU A 272 14.66 9.14 -4.40
C GLU A 272 14.25 8.05 -5.41
N PRO A 273 14.02 8.39 -6.68
CA PRO A 273 13.76 7.41 -7.72
C PRO A 273 14.83 6.31 -7.76
N VAL A 274 14.40 5.10 -8.09
CA VAL A 274 15.30 3.96 -8.26
C VAL A 274 15.89 4.01 -9.68
N ASN A 275 17.20 3.90 -9.78
CA ASN A 275 17.82 3.80 -11.10
C ASN A 275 17.50 2.44 -11.73
N THR A 276 16.75 2.44 -12.84
CA THR A 276 16.43 1.25 -13.61
C THR A 276 16.92 1.42 -15.05
N PRO A 277 17.47 0.36 -15.68
CA PRO A 277 18.10 0.46 -17.00
C PRO A 277 17.11 0.58 -18.17
N TYR A 278 15.80 0.70 -17.88
CA TYR A 278 14.76 0.65 -18.92
C TYR A 278 14.11 2.00 -19.15
N SER A 279 14.08 2.40 -20.43
CA SER A 279 13.23 3.47 -20.91
C SER A 279 11.77 3.01 -20.98
N ASP A 280 10.85 3.97 -20.98
CA ASP A 280 9.42 3.73 -21.15
C ASP A 280 9.11 2.96 -22.44
N GLU A 281 9.79 3.30 -23.52
CA GLU A 281 9.65 2.62 -24.82
C GLU A 281 10.06 1.14 -24.73
N LYS A 282 11.18 0.84 -24.04
CA LYS A 282 11.61 -0.55 -23.84
C LYS A 282 10.63 -1.35 -23.01
N MET A 283 10.04 -0.74 -21.99
CA MET A 283 9.01 -1.38 -21.18
C MET A 283 7.75 -1.68 -21.99
N LYS A 284 7.26 -0.70 -22.78
CA LYS A 284 6.13 -0.91 -23.69
C LYS A 284 6.40 -2.00 -24.73
N GLU A 285 7.62 -2.06 -25.26
CA GLU A 285 8.03 -3.13 -26.16
C GLU A 285 7.95 -4.52 -25.49
N VAL A 286 8.49 -4.66 -24.27
CA VAL A 286 8.45 -5.93 -23.54
C VAL A 286 7.01 -6.34 -23.21
N LEU A 287 6.19 -5.41 -22.72
CA LEU A 287 4.79 -5.68 -22.40
C LEU A 287 3.94 -5.98 -23.65
N SER A 288 4.19 -5.29 -24.77
CA SER A 288 3.47 -5.54 -26.03
C SER A 288 3.82 -6.90 -26.65
N ASN A 289 5.06 -7.34 -26.52
CA ASN A 289 5.44 -8.68 -26.93
C ASN A 289 4.77 -9.76 -26.06
N PHE A 290 4.64 -9.51 -24.75
CA PHE A 290 3.89 -10.40 -23.85
C PHE A 290 2.40 -10.45 -24.22
N PHE A 291 1.78 -9.37 -24.68
CA PHE A 291 0.42 -9.42 -25.21
C PHE A 291 0.30 -10.43 -26.36
N VAL A 292 1.20 -10.37 -27.35
CA VAL A 292 1.17 -11.30 -28.49
C VAL A 292 1.39 -12.75 -28.05
N GLU A 293 2.38 -12.98 -27.17
CA GLU A 293 2.73 -14.32 -26.69
C GLU A 293 1.66 -14.97 -25.78
N SER A 294 0.87 -14.14 -25.10
CA SER A 294 -0.19 -14.57 -24.18
C SER A 294 -1.59 -14.48 -24.77
N TYR A 295 -1.72 -14.21 -26.06
CA TYR A 295 -3.00 -14.12 -26.75
C TYR A 295 -3.70 -15.48 -26.85
N VAL A 296 -4.96 -15.51 -26.46
CA VAL A 296 -5.83 -16.68 -26.50
C VAL A 296 -6.97 -16.41 -27.48
N ASP A 297 -7.11 -17.23 -28.52
CA ASP A 297 -8.08 -17.03 -29.63
C ASP A 297 -9.03 -18.22 -29.87
N ASP A 298 -8.84 -19.33 -29.20
CA ASP A 298 -9.63 -20.55 -29.30
C ASP A 298 -10.86 -20.56 -28.36
N THR A 299 -11.12 -19.47 -27.69
CA THR A 299 -12.23 -19.27 -26.75
C THR A 299 -13.30 -18.32 -27.31
N PRO A 300 -14.58 -18.42 -26.88
CA PRO A 300 -15.64 -17.52 -27.34
C PRO A 300 -15.35 -16.04 -27.14
N THR A 301 -14.83 -15.64 -25.96
CA THR A 301 -14.24 -14.32 -25.72
C THR A 301 -12.73 -14.44 -25.71
N LYS A 302 -12.07 -13.74 -26.62
CA LYS A 302 -10.61 -13.74 -26.75
C LYS A 302 -9.97 -12.81 -25.72
N TYR A 303 -8.73 -13.06 -25.35
CA TYR A 303 -8.06 -12.27 -24.30
C TYR A 303 -6.55 -12.41 -24.33
N TYR A 304 -5.85 -11.54 -23.57
CA TYR A 304 -4.43 -11.66 -23.25
C TYR A 304 -4.26 -12.23 -21.85
N SER A 305 -3.31 -13.12 -21.65
CA SER A 305 -2.82 -13.69 -20.39
C SER A 305 -3.84 -14.38 -19.48
N GLY A 306 -5.06 -13.90 -19.37
CA GLY A 306 -6.05 -14.44 -18.42
C GLY A 306 -5.74 -14.20 -16.95
N VAL A 307 -6.52 -14.82 -16.06
CA VAL A 307 -6.47 -14.66 -14.59
C VAL A 307 -5.66 -15.76 -13.91
N GLU A 308 -5.41 -16.86 -14.56
CA GLU A 308 -4.71 -18.01 -13.97
C GLU A 308 -3.61 -18.49 -14.93
N LEU A 309 -2.42 -17.93 -14.78
CA LEU A 309 -1.21 -18.42 -15.44
C LEU A 309 -0.29 -19.07 -14.42
N ARG A 310 0.21 -20.26 -14.73
CA ARG A 310 1.23 -20.91 -13.90
C ARG A 310 2.55 -20.17 -13.98
N THR A 311 3.08 -19.80 -12.83
CA THR A 311 4.32 -19.02 -12.73
C THR A 311 5.51 -19.73 -13.39
N ALA A 312 5.62 -21.05 -13.17
CA ALA A 312 6.75 -21.84 -13.66
C ALA A 312 6.72 -22.12 -15.16
N THR A 313 5.56 -22.13 -15.82
CA THR A 313 5.40 -22.57 -17.22
C THR A 313 4.74 -21.56 -18.12
N CYS A 314 4.08 -20.54 -17.54
CA CYS A 314 3.14 -19.62 -18.21
C CYS A 314 1.95 -20.36 -18.88
N GLU A 315 1.63 -21.56 -18.40
CA GLU A 315 0.44 -22.29 -18.84
C GLU A 315 -0.81 -21.52 -18.46
N ASN A 316 -1.67 -21.25 -19.44
CA ASN A 316 -2.97 -20.64 -19.23
C ASN A 316 -3.97 -21.70 -18.75
N LEU A 317 -4.69 -21.39 -17.68
CA LEU A 317 -5.72 -22.27 -17.11
C LEU A 317 -7.14 -21.97 -17.61
N ASP A 318 -7.24 -21.16 -18.66
CA ASP A 318 -8.47 -20.84 -19.40
C ASP A 318 -9.53 -20.13 -18.54
N VAL A 319 -9.09 -19.10 -17.83
CA VAL A 319 -9.96 -18.19 -17.08
C VAL A 319 -9.75 -16.77 -17.56
N ALA A 320 -10.80 -16.13 -18.08
CA ALA A 320 -10.78 -14.71 -18.46
C ALA A 320 -11.63 -13.88 -17.50
N GLU A 321 -11.19 -12.66 -17.23
CA GLU A 321 -11.89 -11.71 -16.38
C GLU A 321 -11.85 -10.30 -16.99
N VAL A 322 -13.01 -9.64 -17.07
CA VAL A 322 -13.15 -8.33 -17.74
C VAL A 322 -12.52 -7.17 -16.99
N GLY A 323 -12.54 -7.24 -15.66
CA GLY A 323 -11.99 -6.23 -14.75
C GLY A 323 -11.12 -6.86 -13.67
N PHE A 324 -10.95 -6.18 -12.52
CA PHE A 324 -10.17 -6.60 -11.36
C PHE A 324 -8.76 -7.11 -11.75
N VAL A 325 -8.51 -8.40 -11.65
CA VAL A 325 -7.20 -8.97 -11.96
C VAL A 325 -7.01 -9.32 -13.45
N GLY A 326 -8.08 -9.48 -14.22
CA GLY A 326 -8.00 -9.82 -15.64
C GLY A 326 -7.72 -8.63 -16.57
N ARG A 327 -8.44 -7.54 -16.40
CA ARG A 327 -8.30 -6.29 -17.19
C ARG A 327 -8.28 -6.50 -18.71
N THR A 328 -9.01 -7.51 -19.22
CA THR A 328 -8.89 -7.95 -20.61
C THR A 328 -9.13 -6.84 -21.63
N LEU A 329 -10.21 -6.05 -21.47
CA LEU A 329 -10.55 -4.99 -22.42
C LEU A 329 -9.62 -3.79 -22.30
N LEU A 330 -9.08 -3.48 -21.11
CA LEU A 330 -8.10 -2.43 -20.94
C LEU A 330 -6.77 -2.79 -21.62
N ASN A 331 -6.31 -4.02 -21.47
CA ASN A 331 -5.11 -4.49 -22.15
C ASN A 331 -5.30 -4.57 -23.68
N ALA A 332 -6.49 -4.93 -24.15
CA ALA A 332 -6.81 -4.86 -25.58
C ALA A 332 -6.72 -3.42 -26.11
N PHE A 333 -7.24 -2.44 -25.35
CA PHE A 333 -7.11 -1.03 -25.71
C PHE A 333 -5.65 -0.56 -25.71
N ASN A 334 -4.87 -0.92 -24.69
CA ASN A 334 -3.44 -0.62 -24.62
C ASN A 334 -2.67 -1.17 -25.83
N ALA A 335 -2.98 -2.41 -26.22
CA ALA A 335 -2.38 -3.06 -27.40
C ALA A 335 -2.79 -2.39 -28.72
N LEU A 336 -4.06 -1.96 -28.84
CA LEU A 336 -4.56 -1.25 -30.02
C LEU A 336 -3.84 0.09 -30.23
N GLU A 337 -3.85 0.92 -29.20
CA GLU A 337 -3.24 2.27 -29.22
C GLU A 337 -1.75 2.20 -29.56
N TYR A 338 -1.03 1.32 -28.89
CA TYR A 338 0.39 1.13 -29.16
C TYR A 338 0.65 0.49 -30.52
N GLY A 339 -0.14 -0.51 -30.88
CA GLY A 339 -0.04 -1.20 -32.18
C GLY A 339 -0.21 -0.25 -33.35
N GLU A 340 -1.18 0.66 -33.32
CA GLU A 340 -1.35 1.69 -34.36
C GLU A 340 -0.18 2.67 -34.35
N SER A 341 0.27 3.14 -33.17
CA SER A 341 1.41 4.07 -33.08
C SER A 341 2.73 3.51 -33.60
N GLN A 342 2.94 2.20 -33.47
CA GLN A 342 4.16 1.50 -33.86
C GLN A 342 4.04 0.69 -35.15
N ASN A 343 2.89 0.77 -35.86
CA ASN A 343 2.58 -0.03 -37.05
C ASN A 343 2.68 -1.57 -36.80
N ARG A 344 2.35 -2.02 -35.58
CA ARG A 344 2.31 -3.41 -35.16
C ARG A 344 0.94 -4.02 -35.46
N LYS A 345 0.79 -4.54 -36.70
CA LYS A 345 -0.47 -5.11 -37.19
C LYS A 345 -0.98 -6.27 -36.30
N ASP A 346 -0.08 -7.10 -35.78
CA ASP A 346 -0.37 -8.20 -34.88
C ASP A 346 -1.13 -7.74 -33.62
N LEU A 347 -0.69 -6.65 -33.00
CA LEU A 347 -1.36 -6.06 -31.83
C LEU A 347 -2.73 -5.49 -32.19
N VAL A 348 -2.84 -4.80 -33.30
CA VAL A 348 -4.10 -4.19 -33.78
C VAL A 348 -5.13 -5.28 -34.08
N ASP A 349 -4.73 -6.31 -34.83
CA ASP A 349 -5.63 -7.41 -35.22
C ASP A 349 -6.13 -8.19 -33.98
N ASN A 350 -5.22 -8.52 -33.04
CA ASN A 350 -5.59 -9.21 -31.80
C ASN A 350 -6.52 -8.36 -30.93
N ALA A 351 -6.24 -7.08 -30.76
CA ALA A 351 -7.06 -6.17 -29.97
C ALA A 351 -8.48 -6.05 -30.56
N ASN A 352 -8.60 -5.84 -31.88
CA ASN A 352 -9.91 -5.79 -32.56
C ASN A 352 -10.66 -7.12 -32.38
N SER A 353 -9.99 -8.27 -32.53
CA SER A 353 -10.58 -9.57 -32.31
C SER A 353 -11.09 -9.76 -30.87
N ILE A 354 -10.39 -9.21 -29.86
CA ILE A 354 -10.86 -9.22 -28.49
C ILE A 354 -12.13 -8.38 -28.35
N PHE A 355 -12.15 -7.13 -28.82
CA PHE A 355 -13.35 -6.28 -28.74
C PHE A 355 -14.54 -6.89 -29.46
N ASP A 356 -14.36 -7.42 -30.67
CA ASP A 356 -15.42 -8.07 -31.44
C ASP A 356 -15.97 -9.32 -30.74
N SER A 357 -15.08 -10.16 -30.17
CA SER A 357 -15.47 -11.36 -29.44
C SER A 357 -16.29 -11.04 -28.17
N TYR A 358 -15.88 -9.99 -27.44
CA TYR A 358 -16.63 -9.54 -26.26
C TYR A 358 -17.98 -8.92 -26.63
N LEU A 359 -18.05 -8.15 -27.71
CA LEU A 359 -19.31 -7.61 -28.19
C LEU A 359 -20.34 -8.71 -28.50
N GLN A 360 -19.86 -9.83 -29.07
CA GLN A 360 -20.70 -10.96 -29.46
C GLN A 360 -21.04 -11.90 -28.29
N ASN A 361 -20.07 -12.22 -27.44
CA ASN A 361 -20.14 -13.32 -26.47
C ASN A 361 -19.95 -12.90 -25.01
N GLY A 362 -19.51 -11.65 -24.75
CA GLY A 362 -19.05 -11.19 -23.44
C GLY A 362 -20.16 -10.67 -22.51
N PHE A 363 -21.45 -10.79 -22.89
CA PHE A 363 -22.55 -10.22 -22.12
C PHE A 363 -23.56 -11.25 -21.65
N SER A 364 -24.07 -11.06 -20.43
CA SER A 364 -25.22 -11.75 -19.90
C SER A 364 -26.52 -11.41 -20.65
N SER A 365 -27.57 -12.16 -20.39
CA SER A 365 -28.90 -11.93 -21.00
C SER A 365 -29.48 -10.57 -20.68
N ARG A 366 -29.08 -9.93 -19.57
CA ARG A 366 -29.55 -8.61 -19.14
C ARG A 366 -28.57 -7.47 -19.46
N GLY A 367 -27.45 -7.79 -20.11
CA GLY A 367 -26.51 -6.83 -20.67
C GLY A 367 -25.39 -6.40 -19.75
N PHE A 368 -25.13 -7.09 -18.65
CA PHE A 368 -23.89 -6.97 -17.89
C PHE A 368 -22.78 -7.77 -18.54
N PHE A 369 -21.51 -7.43 -18.29
CA PHE A 369 -20.42 -8.28 -18.69
C PHE A 369 -20.48 -9.62 -17.96
N ASN A 370 -20.16 -10.72 -18.66
CA ASN A 370 -19.76 -11.98 -18.06
C ASN A 370 -18.39 -11.75 -17.41
N GLU A 371 -18.37 -11.51 -16.09
CA GLU A 371 -17.18 -11.01 -15.41
C GLU A 371 -16.03 -11.98 -15.42
N VAL A 372 -16.29 -13.23 -15.03
CA VAL A 372 -15.33 -14.31 -14.92
C VAL A 372 -15.85 -15.53 -15.67
N VAL A 373 -15.10 -16.00 -16.65
CA VAL A 373 -15.45 -17.12 -17.51
C VAL A 373 -14.38 -18.20 -17.41
N HIS A 374 -14.76 -19.39 -16.97
CA HIS A 374 -13.91 -20.58 -16.90
C HIS A 374 -14.18 -21.47 -18.11
N PHE A 375 -13.39 -21.36 -19.16
CA PHE A 375 -13.64 -22.02 -20.45
C PHE A 375 -13.55 -23.54 -20.36
N LYS A 376 -12.52 -24.09 -19.74
CA LYS A 376 -12.39 -25.55 -19.54
C LYS A 376 -13.53 -26.17 -18.74
N ARG A 377 -14.13 -25.41 -17.83
CA ARG A 377 -15.25 -25.84 -16.99
C ARG A 377 -16.61 -25.54 -17.61
N ASN A 378 -16.64 -24.80 -18.71
CA ASN A 378 -17.85 -24.24 -19.33
C ASN A 378 -18.75 -23.55 -18.28
N PHE A 379 -18.16 -22.68 -17.48
CA PHE A 379 -18.81 -22.01 -16.34
C PHE A 379 -18.58 -20.51 -16.38
N VAL A 380 -19.65 -19.74 -16.14
CA VAL A 380 -19.61 -18.29 -15.96
C VAL A 380 -20.04 -17.99 -14.53
N GLU A 381 -19.27 -17.19 -13.81
CA GLU A 381 -19.63 -16.76 -12.46
C GLU A 381 -20.89 -15.89 -12.49
N THR A 382 -21.81 -16.19 -11.56
CA THR A 382 -23.12 -15.52 -11.49
C THR A 382 -23.16 -14.32 -10.54
N ASN A 383 -22.19 -14.24 -9.63
CA ASN A 383 -22.03 -13.07 -8.76
C ASN A 383 -21.22 -12.02 -9.49
N LEU A 384 -21.86 -10.89 -9.77
CA LEU A 384 -21.25 -9.73 -10.39
C LEU A 384 -20.74 -8.76 -9.33
N SER A 385 -19.71 -7.97 -9.65
CA SER A 385 -19.22 -6.92 -8.79
C SER A 385 -19.28 -5.55 -9.46
N ILE A 386 -19.66 -4.53 -8.71
CA ILE A 386 -19.69 -3.18 -9.27
C ILE A 386 -18.31 -2.76 -9.79
N ARG A 387 -17.22 -3.21 -9.15
CA ARG A 387 -15.85 -2.92 -9.57
C ARG A 387 -15.53 -3.53 -10.93
N ARG A 388 -15.71 -4.84 -11.13
CA ARG A 388 -15.38 -5.50 -12.41
C ARG A 388 -16.19 -4.95 -13.57
N GLN A 389 -17.51 -4.70 -13.35
CA GLN A 389 -18.37 -4.08 -14.36
C GLN A 389 -17.88 -2.67 -14.71
N SER A 390 -17.54 -1.87 -13.69
CA SER A 390 -17.04 -0.49 -13.87
C SER A 390 -15.73 -0.45 -14.66
N GLU A 391 -14.82 -1.35 -14.37
CA GLU A 391 -13.52 -1.42 -15.04
C GLU A 391 -13.65 -1.88 -16.51
N GLY A 392 -14.60 -2.76 -16.80
CA GLY A 392 -14.94 -3.11 -18.18
C GLY A 392 -15.54 -1.92 -18.97
N VAL A 393 -16.48 -1.19 -18.35
CA VAL A 393 -17.06 0.02 -18.96
C VAL A 393 -16.03 1.12 -19.20
N TYR A 394 -15.18 1.35 -18.21
CA TYR A 394 -14.05 2.28 -18.26
C TYR A 394 -13.14 1.99 -19.48
N ALA A 395 -12.72 0.72 -19.63
CA ALA A 395 -11.87 0.31 -20.74
C ALA A 395 -12.50 0.53 -22.12
N VAL A 396 -13.79 0.18 -22.27
CA VAL A 396 -14.50 0.36 -23.54
C VAL A 396 -14.78 1.84 -23.83
N LEU A 397 -14.97 2.69 -22.81
CA LEU A 397 -15.08 4.14 -23.04
C LEU A 397 -13.79 4.74 -23.59
N TYR A 398 -12.63 4.32 -23.12
CA TYR A 398 -11.33 4.70 -23.72
C TYR A 398 -11.24 4.25 -25.18
N TYR A 399 -11.57 2.99 -25.45
CA TYR A 399 -11.58 2.43 -26.79
C TYR A 399 -12.49 3.25 -27.71
N LEU A 400 -13.75 3.49 -27.34
CA LEU A 400 -14.70 4.26 -28.15
C LEU A 400 -14.27 5.70 -28.39
N ASN A 401 -13.68 6.35 -27.40
CA ASN A 401 -13.18 7.69 -27.55
C ASN A 401 -11.99 7.75 -28.53
N TYR A 402 -11.07 6.81 -28.43
CA TYR A 402 -9.94 6.67 -29.35
C TYR A 402 -10.42 6.40 -30.77
N GLU A 403 -11.29 5.43 -30.97
CA GLU A 403 -11.89 5.08 -32.27
C GLU A 403 -12.61 6.27 -32.91
N LYS A 404 -13.39 6.99 -32.13
CA LYS A 404 -14.09 8.20 -32.58
C LYS A 404 -13.14 9.30 -33.04
N GLN A 405 -12.02 9.50 -32.34
CA GLN A 405 -10.99 10.47 -32.73
C GLN A 405 -10.33 10.09 -34.06
N HIS A 406 -10.28 8.79 -34.39
CA HIS A 406 -9.78 8.27 -35.67
C HIS A 406 -10.88 8.08 -36.75
N GLY A 407 -12.08 8.62 -36.50
CA GLY A 407 -13.19 8.58 -37.48
C GLY A 407 -13.94 7.24 -37.56
N ARG A 408 -13.62 6.28 -36.67
CA ARG A 408 -14.26 4.96 -36.62
C ARG A 408 -15.42 4.97 -35.64
N LYS A 409 -16.53 4.30 -35.98
CA LYS A 409 -17.78 4.29 -35.20
C LYS A 409 -18.16 2.87 -34.80
N HIS A 410 -18.58 2.69 -33.57
CA HIS A 410 -18.97 1.40 -32.99
C HIS A 410 -20.37 1.49 -32.31
N PRO A 411 -21.47 1.67 -33.06
CA PRO A 411 -22.79 1.95 -32.49
C PRO A 411 -23.32 0.83 -31.58
N GLU A 412 -22.95 -0.44 -31.85
CA GLU A 412 -23.35 -1.56 -30.99
C GLU A 412 -22.64 -1.51 -29.60
N TRP A 413 -21.37 -1.13 -29.57
CA TRP A 413 -20.66 -0.88 -28.31
C TRP A 413 -21.26 0.30 -27.55
N GLU A 414 -21.55 1.42 -28.22
CA GLU A 414 -22.19 2.57 -27.61
C GLU A 414 -23.54 2.19 -26.98
N LYS A 415 -24.35 1.39 -27.67
CA LYS A 415 -25.63 0.86 -27.18
C LYS A 415 -25.44 -0.03 -25.94
N ARG A 416 -24.46 -0.94 -25.96
CA ARG A 416 -24.14 -1.82 -24.81
C ARG A 416 -23.74 -0.99 -23.59
N LEU A 417 -22.81 -0.04 -23.75
CA LEU A 417 -22.35 0.77 -22.63
C LEU A 417 -23.44 1.68 -22.06
N LYS A 418 -24.29 2.25 -22.90
CA LYS A 418 -25.42 3.04 -22.43
C LYS A 418 -26.39 2.19 -21.60
N THR A 419 -26.64 0.95 -22.00
CA THR A 419 -27.45 -0.01 -21.22
C THR A 419 -26.83 -0.29 -19.88
N MET A 420 -25.51 -0.48 -19.80
CA MET A 420 -24.80 -0.74 -18.55
C MET A 420 -24.77 0.47 -17.62
N LEU A 421 -24.51 1.66 -18.16
CA LEU A 421 -24.53 2.90 -17.36
C LEU A 421 -25.94 3.18 -16.81
N ASP A 422 -27.01 2.94 -17.61
CA ASP A 422 -28.39 3.04 -17.13
C ASP A 422 -28.72 1.95 -16.07
N ALA A 423 -28.08 0.78 -16.12
CA ALA A 423 -28.18 -0.24 -15.09
C ALA A 423 -27.45 0.19 -13.79
N PHE A 424 -26.33 0.89 -13.91
CA PHE A 424 -25.65 1.48 -12.72
C PHE A 424 -26.55 2.50 -12.01
N LEU A 425 -27.29 3.33 -12.76
CA LEU A 425 -28.27 4.24 -12.15
C LEU A 425 -29.34 3.49 -11.32
N LYS A 426 -29.72 2.29 -11.74
CA LYS A 426 -30.68 1.46 -11.00
C LYS A 426 -30.06 0.76 -9.79
N LEU A 427 -28.77 0.45 -9.83
CA LEU A 427 -28.02 -0.20 -8.74
C LEU A 427 -27.64 0.80 -7.64
N GLN A 428 -27.59 2.08 -7.94
CA GLN A 428 -27.19 3.09 -6.96
C GLN A 428 -28.22 3.22 -5.85
N ASN A 429 -27.76 3.07 -4.60
CA ASN A 429 -28.58 3.26 -3.41
C ASN A 429 -28.99 4.75 -3.22
N PRO A 430 -30.06 5.01 -2.42
CA PRO A 430 -30.48 6.39 -2.14
C PRO A 430 -29.42 7.27 -1.48
N ASP A 431 -28.49 6.67 -0.70
CA ASP A 431 -27.37 7.36 -0.06
C ASP A 431 -26.20 7.66 -1.00
N GLY A 432 -26.29 7.22 -2.25
CA GLY A 432 -25.26 7.39 -3.27
C GLY A 432 -24.27 6.23 -3.40
N SER A 433 -24.28 5.26 -2.48
CA SER A 433 -23.41 4.08 -2.54
C SER A 433 -23.82 3.12 -3.65
N PHE A 434 -22.90 2.21 -3.99
CA PHE A 434 -23.16 1.04 -4.83
C PHE A 434 -22.94 -0.24 -4.04
N PRO A 435 -23.75 -1.30 -4.28
CA PRO A 435 -23.49 -2.60 -3.69
C PRO A 435 -22.17 -3.15 -4.20
N ARG A 436 -21.39 -3.80 -3.34
CA ARG A 436 -20.12 -4.41 -3.74
C ARG A 436 -20.35 -5.57 -4.70
N LYS A 437 -21.33 -6.46 -4.40
CA LYS A 437 -21.67 -7.61 -5.25
C LYS A 437 -23.20 -7.73 -5.42
N PHE A 438 -23.61 -8.16 -6.61
CA PHE A 438 -25.00 -8.33 -7.01
C PHE A 438 -25.12 -9.46 -8.06
N LYS A 439 -26.34 -9.81 -8.45
CA LYS A 439 -26.60 -10.76 -9.55
C LYS A 439 -27.18 -10.05 -10.76
N ASP A 440 -27.19 -10.72 -11.89
CA ASP A 440 -27.73 -10.23 -13.17
C ASP A 440 -29.18 -9.71 -13.06
N ASP A 441 -29.98 -10.26 -12.16
CA ASP A 441 -31.35 -9.82 -11.85
C ASP A 441 -31.46 -8.63 -10.87
N PHE A 442 -30.33 -7.97 -10.55
CA PHE A 442 -30.20 -6.88 -9.58
C PHE A 442 -30.36 -7.30 -8.10
N SER A 443 -30.52 -8.58 -7.80
CA SER A 443 -30.54 -9.03 -6.42
C SER A 443 -29.16 -8.80 -5.75
N LEU A 444 -29.18 -8.30 -4.51
CA LEU A 444 -27.97 -7.89 -3.82
C LEU A 444 -27.32 -9.08 -3.10
N VAL A 445 -26.01 -9.24 -3.27
CA VAL A 445 -25.19 -10.28 -2.63
C VAL A 445 -24.36 -9.69 -1.49
N ASP A 446 -23.67 -8.57 -1.74
CA ASP A 446 -22.91 -7.84 -0.75
C ASP A 446 -23.27 -6.35 -0.85
N LYS A 447 -23.85 -5.81 0.23
CA LYS A 447 -24.36 -4.44 0.29
C LYS A 447 -23.31 -3.43 0.71
N SER A 448 -22.08 -3.86 1.06
CA SER A 448 -21.06 -2.92 1.51
C SER A 448 -20.72 -1.90 0.41
N GLY A 449 -20.59 -0.63 0.81
CA GLY A 449 -20.40 0.50 -0.10
C GLY A 449 -18.93 0.78 -0.44
N GLY A 450 -17.98 -0.02 0.05
CA GLY A 450 -16.55 0.26 -0.08
C GLY A 450 -16.01 0.29 -1.51
N SER A 451 -16.65 -0.43 -2.46
CA SER A 451 -16.31 -0.40 -3.88
C SER A 451 -16.99 0.72 -4.67
N THR A 452 -17.76 1.58 -4.02
CA THR A 452 -18.47 2.74 -4.65
C THR A 452 -17.54 3.62 -5.51
N PRO A 453 -16.28 3.92 -5.12
CA PRO A 453 -15.43 4.80 -5.92
C PRO A 453 -15.15 4.26 -7.33
N SER A 454 -15.11 2.95 -7.52
CA SER A 454 -14.87 2.36 -8.86
C SER A 454 -16.00 2.67 -9.86
N ALA A 455 -17.27 2.75 -9.40
CA ALA A 455 -18.42 3.08 -10.25
C ALA A 455 -18.46 4.56 -10.65
N THR A 456 -17.82 5.44 -9.87
CA THR A 456 -17.79 6.87 -10.14
C THR A 456 -17.04 7.20 -11.44
N LEU A 457 -15.94 6.51 -11.71
CA LEU A 457 -15.09 6.76 -12.88
C LEU A 457 -15.87 6.60 -14.20
N PRO A 458 -16.47 5.44 -14.51
CA PRO A 458 -17.21 5.28 -15.76
C PRO A 458 -18.48 6.13 -15.82
N LEU A 459 -19.07 6.54 -14.70
CA LEU A 459 -20.20 7.49 -14.72
C LEU A 459 -19.75 8.89 -15.19
N VAL A 460 -18.62 9.41 -14.71
CA VAL A 460 -18.06 10.68 -15.17
C VAL A 460 -17.65 10.59 -16.64
N MET A 461 -16.97 9.52 -17.04
CA MET A 461 -16.59 9.26 -18.44
C MET A 461 -17.82 9.14 -19.33
N GLY A 462 -18.86 8.42 -18.89
CA GLY A 462 -20.13 8.27 -19.61
C GLY A 462 -20.84 9.61 -19.81
N TYR A 463 -20.85 10.48 -18.80
CA TYR A 463 -21.33 11.86 -18.95
C TYR A 463 -20.56 12.62 -20.04
N LYS A 464 -19.24 12.54 -20.04
CA LYS A 464 -18.42 13.26 -21.04
C LYS A 464 -18.64 12.72 -22.45
N TYR A 465 -18.76 11.40 -22.61
CA TYR A 465 -18.93 10.76 -23.91
C TYR A 465 -20.35 10.92 -24.47
N PHE A 466 -21.39 10.56 -23.69
CA PHE A 466 -22.79 10.56 -24.12
C PHE A 466 -23.53 11.88 -23.88
N LYS A 467 -22.94 12.82 -23.13
CA LYS A 467 -23.55 14.09 -22.71
C LYS A 467 -24.84 13.94 -21.88
N ASP A 468 -25.00 12.78 -21.20
CA ASP A 468 -26.15 12.51 -20.34
C ASP A 468 -25.88 12.96 -18.91
N LYS A 469 -26.55 14.02 -18.46
CA LYS A 469 -26.35 14.60 -17.12
C LYS A 469 -26.73 13.66 -15.98
N ARG A 470 -27.58 12.64 -16.22
CA ARG A 470 -27.95 11.65 -15.17
C ARG A 470 -26.72 10.95 -14.62
N TYR A 471 -25.73 10.65 -15.48
CA TYR A 471 -24.48 10.00 -15.07
C TYR A 471 -23.63 10.93 -14.19
N LEU A 472 -23.54 12.22 -14.52
CA LEU A 472 -22.83 13.19 -13.68
C LEU A 472 -23.48 13.32 -12.30
N GLU A 473 -24.81 13.42 -12.24
CA GLU A 473 -25.53 13.52 -10.97
C GLU A 473 -25.39 12.26 -10.12
N ALA A 474 -25.37 11.07 -10.74
CA ALA A 474 -25.08 9.82 -10.06
C ALA A 474 -23.64 9.80 -9.51
N ALA A 475 -22.65 10.24 -10.28
CA ALA A 475 -21.27 10.38 -9.84
C ALA A 475 -21.13 11.36 -8.65
N LYS A 476 -21.82 12.50 -8.68
CA LYS A 476 -21.84 13.46 -7.56
C LYS A 476 -22.42 12.82 -6.29
N ARG A 477 -23.54 12.08 -6.40
CA ARG A 477 -24.10 11.37 -5.25
C ARG A 477 -23.13 10.32 -4.69
N SER A 478 -22.43 9.59 -5.56
CA SER A 478 -21.45 8.60 -5.11
C SER A 478 -20.29 9.26 -4.36
N VAL A 479 -19.74 10.37 -4.83
CA VAL A 479 -18.69 11.09 -4.09
C VAL A 479 -19.22 11.72 -2.80
N GLY A 480 -20.47 12.14 -2.75
CA GLY A 480 -21.12 12.55 -1.48
C GLY A 480 -21.15 11.41 -0.44
N TYR A 481 -21.41 10.18 -0.87
CA TYR A 481 -21.26 9.00 -0.03
C TYR A 481 -19.79 8.78 0.40
N LEU A 482 -18.84 8.86 -0.55
CA LEU A 482 -17.42 8.70 -0.24
C LEU A 482 -16.93 9.73 0.77
N GLU A 483 -17.32 10.98 0.62
CA GLU A 483 -16.98 12.04 1.56
C GLU A 483 -17.45 11.72 2.97
N LYS A 484 -18.71 11.34 3.10
CA LYS A 484 -19.36 11.11 4.40
C LYS A 484 -18.87 9.83 5.08
N GLU A 485 -18.72 8.74 4.36
CA GLU A 485 -18.54 7.40 4.95
C GLU A 485 -17.09 6.90 4.87
N LEU A 486 -16.29 7.36 3.89
CA LEU A 486 -14.91 6.93 3.73
C LEU A 486 -13.91 8.05 4.08
N ILE A 487 -13.97 9.18 3.37
CA ILE A 487 -12.93 10.22 3.42
C ILE A 487 -12.92 10.95 4.76
N SER A 488 -14.09 11.40 5.26
CA SER A 488 -14.18 12.11 6.54
C SER A 488 -13.81 11.21 7.72
N LYS A 489 -14.06 9.91 7.61
CA LYS A 489 -13.78 8.93 8.66
C LYS A 489 -12.39 8.30 8.55
N ALA A 490 -11.67 8.56 7.45
CA ALA A 490 -10.45 7.84 7.06
C ALA A 490 -10.64 6.31 7.16
N ASP A 491 -11.75 5.81 6.58
CA ASP A 491 -12.19 4.42 6.65
C ASP A 491 -12.39 3.88 5.23
N TYR A 492 -11.30 3.49 4.58
CA TYR A 492 -11.28 3.05 3.19
C TYR A 492 -11.19 1.52 3.13
N PHE A 493 -12.24 0.86 2.66
CA PHE A 493 -12.40 -0.59 2.79
C PHE A 493 -12.98 -1.25 1.56
N SER A 494 -12.74 -2.54 1.43
CA SER A 494 -13.45 -3.48 0.54
C SER A 494 -13.46 -3.11 -0.95
N SER A 495 -12.42 -2.49 -1.48
CA SER A 495 -12.24 -2.32 -2.91
C SER A 495 -11.55 -3.53 -3.53
N THR A 496 -10.60 -4.12 -2.82
CA THR A 496 -10.07 -5.45 -3.12
C THR A 496 -11.19 -6.48 -2.94
N LEU A 497 -11.57 -7.19 -4.01
CA LEU A 497 -12.82 -7.99 -4.04
C LEU A 497 -12.81 -9.23 -3.13
N ASP A 498 -11.67 -9.63 -2.66
CA ASP A 498 -11.45 -10.80 -1.83
C ASP A 498 -11.18 -10.47 -0.35
N ALA A 499 -11.17 -9.18 0.04
CA ALA A 499 -10.97 -8.70 1.41
C ALA A 499 -12.08 -7.72 1.83
N ASN A 500 -12.36 -7.61 3.13
CA ASN A 500 -13.35 -6.68 3.69
C ASN A 500 -12.72 -5.55 4.52
N CYS A 501 -11.42 -5.62 4.73
CA CYS A 501 -10.65 -4.70 5.54
C CYS A 501 -10.37 -3.36 4.85
N GLU A 502 -9.65 -2.51 5.55
CA GLU A 502 -8.98 -1.34 5.00
C GLU A 502 -7.98 -1.78 3.93
N ASP A 503 -8.05 -1.14 2.77
CA ASP A 503 -7.18 -1.46 1.65
C ASP A 503 -6.69 -0.21 0.88
N LYS A 504 -5.52 -0.34 0.26
CA LYS A 504 -4.90 0.69 -0.56
C LYS A 504 -5.80 1.11 -1.71
N GLU A 505 -6.40 0.16 -2.39
CA GLU A 505 -7.18 0.41 -3.60
C GLU A 505 -8.43 1.25 -3.32
N ALA A 506 -9.07 1.07 -2.15
CA ALA A 506 -10.22 1.87 -1.77
C ALA A 506 -9.87 3.36 -1.63
N SER A 507 -8.74 3.68 -1.00
CA SER A 507 -8.27 5.06 -0.85
C SER A 507 -7.80 5.67 -2.18
N LEU A 508 -7.11 4.89 -2.99
CA LEU A 508 -6.63 5.27 -4.31
C LEU A 508 -7.81 5.58 -5.25
N TYR A 509 -8.81 4.69 -5.32
CA TYR A 509 -10.01 4.93 -6.12
C TYR A 509 -10.87 6.08 -5.59
N ALA A 510 -10.94 6.31 -4.28
CA ALA A 510 -11.65 7.47 -3.72
C ALA A 510 -10.98 8.79 -4.15
N SER A 511 -9.66 8.86 -4.14
CA SER A 511 -8.89 9.99 -4.64
C SER A 511 -9.13 10.22 -6.13
N THR A 512 -9.05 9.16 -6.93
CA THR A 512 -9.27 9.20 -8.39
C THR A 512 -10.70 9.61 -8.74
N ALA A 513 -11.72 9.11 -8.02
CA ALA A 513 -13.12 9.47 -8.22
C ALA A 513 -13.37 10.96 -7.97
N ALA A 514 -12.82 11.50 -6.89
CA ALA A 514 -12.91 12.93 -6.59
C ALA A 514 -12.15 13.77 -7.64
N TYR A 515 -10.96 13.33 -8.08
CA TYR A 515 -10.22 13.97 -9.17
C TYR A 515 -11.03 14.02 -10.48
N TYR A 516 -11.71 12.94 -10.88
CA TYR A 516 -12.54 12.92 -12.07
C TYR A 516 -13.68 13.94 -11.99
N LEU A 517 -14.32 14.08 -10.83
CA LEU A 517 -15.33 15.13 -10.63
C LEU A 517 -14.73 16.53 -10.61
N ALA A 518 -13.54 16.72 -10.06
CA ALA A 518 -12.84 18.00 -10.12
C ALA A 518 -12.56 18.42 -11.58
N LEU A 519 -12.21 17.48 -12.46
CA LEU A 519 -12.03 17.75 -13.89
C LEU A 519 -13.37 18.02 -14.64
N ALA A 520 -14.48 17.43 -14.17
CA ALA A 520 -15.79 17.55 -14.80
C ALA A 520 -16.63 18.73 -14.30
N THR A 521 -16.20 19.44 -13.25
CA THR A 521 -16.94 20.54 -12.60
C THR A 521 -16.14 21.84 -12.63
N LYS A 522 -16.70 22.93 -12.09
CA LYS A 522 -16.08 24.28 -12.08
C LYS A 522 -16.34 24.98 -10.75
N GLY A 523 -15.57 26.04 -10.51
CA GLY A 523 -15.76 26.93 -9.34
C GLY A 523 -15.65 26.22 -8.02
N GLN A 524 -16.59 26.46 -7.11
CA GLN A 524 -16.56 25.88 -5.75
C GLN A 524 -16.70 24.35 -5.73
N GLU A 525 -17.51 23.77 -6.63
CA GLU A 525 -17.59 22.29 -6.73
C GLU A 525 -16.25 21.67 -7.10
N ARG A 526 -15.54 22.25 -8.07
CA ARG A 526 -14.21 21.79 -8.46
C ARG A 526 -13.24 21.85 -7.28
N ALA A 527 -13.21 22.98 -6.57
CA ALA A 527 -12.34 23.16 -5.41
C ALA A 527 -12.66 22.16 -4.30
N HIS A 528 -13.93 21.92 -4.03
CA HIS A 528 -14.37 20.91 -3.05
C HIS A 528 -13.88 19.50 -3.40
N TYR A 529 -14.09 19.05 -4.64
CA TYR A 529 -13.62 17.73 -5.08
C TYR A 529 -12.10 17.64 -5.11
N ALA A 530 -11.38 18.73 -5.38
CA ALA A 530 -9.93 18.77 -5.29
C ALA A 530 -9.44 18.52 -3.84
N GLU A 531 -10.08 19.14 -2.84
CA GLU A 531 -9.75 18.90 -1.43
C GLU A 531 -10.03 17.44 -1.01
N LEU A 532 -11.15 16.86 -1.48
CA LEU A 532 -11.45 15.44 -1.22
C LEU A 532 -10.40 14.51 -1.85
N ALA A 533 -10.02 14.81 -3.11
CA ALA A 533 -8.97 14.04 -3.79
C ALA A 533 -7.64 14.10 -3.04
N LYS A 534 -7.23 15.28 -2.56
CA LYS A 534 -6.01 15.48 -1.77
C LYS A 534 -6.07 14.70 -0.44
N LYS A 535 -7.19 14.80 0.30
CA LYS A 535 -7.36 14.11 1.58
C LYS A 535 -7.26 12.58 1.40
N ALA A 536 -7.91 12.02 0.39
CA ALA A 536 -7.81 10.61 0.07
C ALA A 536 -6.41 10.21 -0.45
N ALA A 537 -5.73 11.09 -1.20
CA ALA A 537 -4.38 10.83 -1.70
C ALA A 537 -3.37 10.65 -0.59
N TYR A 538 -3.36 11.48 0.44
CA TYR A 538 -2.47 11.31 1.60
C TYR A 538 -2.68 9.96 2.29
N PHE A 539 -3.93 9.51 2.41
CA PHE A 539 -4.21 8.20 2.97
C PHE A 539 -3.72 7.08 2.04
N ALA A 540 -3.93 7.20 0.73
CA ALA A 540 -3.43 6.23 -0.25
C ALA A 540 -1.90 6.13 -0.22
N LEU A 541 -1.21 7.26 -0.09
CA LEU A 541 0.26 7.31 0.01
C LEU A 541 0.81 6.62 1.26
N SER A 542 0.03 6.51 2.34
CA SER A 542 0.44 5.82 3.56
C SER A 542 0.68 4.31 3.38
N TRP A 543 0.18 3.74 2.29
CA TRP A 543 0.41 2.33 1.94
C TRP A 543 1.74 2.09 1.22
N TYR A 544 2.35 3.14 0.63
CA TYR A 544 3.58 3.02 -0.16
C TYR A 544 4.81 3.23 0.70
N TYR A 545 5.81 2.38 0.53
CA TYR A 545 7.06 2.42 1.26
C TYR A 545 7.83 3.72 1.01
N THR A 546 8.21 4.38 2.09
CA THR A 546 9.07 5.58 2.05
C THR A 546 10.54 5.24 2.26
N TRP A 547 10.86 3.96 2.51
CA TRP A 547 12.19 3.46 2.86
C TRP A 547 12.48 2.13 2.17
N ASP A 548 13.72 1.66 2.24
CA ASP A 548 14.14 0.39 1.69
C ASP A 548 14.28 -0.67 2.79
N VAL A 549 13.49 -1.72 2.68
CA VAL A 549 13.63 -2.91 3.52
C VAL A 549 14.95 -3.61 3.19
N PRO A 550 15.81 -3.91 4.18
CA PRO A 550 17.00 -4.70 3.94
C PRO A 550 16.62 -6.17 3.75
N PHE A 551 17.10 -6.76 2.67
CA PHE A 551 16.92 -8.19 2.39
C PHE A 551 18.21 -8.96 2.68
N ALA A 552 18.08 -10.16 3.23
CA ALA A 552 19.22 -11.02 3.48
C ALA A 552 19.87 -11.49 2.18
N LYS A 553 21.19 -11.58 2.19
CA LYS A 553 21.93 -12.23 1.11
C LYS A 553 21.54 -13.71 1.03
N GLY A 554 21.31 -14.22 -0.18
CA GLY A 554 20.78 -15.56 -0.42
C GLY A 554 19.25 -15.61 -0.56
N GLN A 555 18.56 -14.49 -0.27
CA GLN A 555 17.18 -14.28 -0.69
C GLN A 555 17.18 -13.67 -2.10
N MET A 556 16.23 -14.08 -2.94
CA MET A 556 16.19 -13.58 -4.30
C MET A 556 16.03 -12.06 -4.37
N LEU A 557 15.16 -11.46 -3.55
CA LEU A 557 14.99 -10.00 -3.51
C LEU A 557 16.25 -9.28 -3.02
N GLY A 558 17.00 -9.88 -2.10
CA GLY A 558 18.31 -9.38 -1.66
C GLY A 558 19.38 -9.52 -2.74
N ASP A 559 19.41 -10.66 -3.44
CA ASP A 559 20.41 -10.95 -4.48
C ASP A 559 20.22 -10.05 -5.71
N ILE A 560 18.98 -9.67 -6.07
CA ILE A 560 18.68 -8.70 -7.13
C ILE A 560 18.76 -7.24 -6.66
N GLY A 561 18.90 -7.01 -5.34
CA GLY A 561 19.01 -5.67 -4.77
C GLY A 561 17.72 -4.85 -4.84
N LEU A 562 16.54 -5.50 -4.67
CA LEU A 562 15.25 -4.80 -4.71
C LEU A 562 15.23 -3.63 -3.72
N LYS A 563 14.76 -2.49 -4.20
CA LYS A 563 14.43 -1.31 -3.41
C LYS A 563 12.93 -1.24 -3.18
N THR A 564 12.49 -1.22 -1.92
CA THR A 564 11.05 -1.26 -1.61
C THR A 564 10.39 0.11 -1.61
N ARG A 565 11.14 1.21 -1.52
CA ARG A 565 10.56 2.55 -1.62
C ARG A 565 9.73 2.70 -2.89
N GLY A 566 8.51 3.20 -2.75
CA GLY A 566 7.56 3.34 -3.85
C GLY A 566 6.70 2.10 -4.15
N TRP A 567 7.01 0.91 -3.58
CA TRP A 567 6.10 -0.23 -3.60
C TRP A 567 4.97 -0.03 -2.59
N GLY A 568 3.80 -0.60 -2.83
CA GLY A 568 2.63 -0.43 -1.96
C GLY A 568 2.16 -1.73 -1.33
N ASN A 569 1.91 -1.75 -0.02
CA ASN A 569 1.16 -2.83 0.63
C ASN A 569 -0.28 -2.85 0.10
N VAL A 570 -0.86 -4.04 -0.03
CA VAL A 570 -2.19 -4.22 -0.63
C VAL A 570 -3.31 -3.86 0.35
N SER A 571 -3.31 -4.48 1.53
CA SER A 571 -4.36 -4.29 2.54
C SER A 571 -3.93 -4.83 3.91
N VAL A 572 -4.73 -4.57 4.92
CA VAL A 572 -4.54 -5.14 6.26
C VAL A 572 -4.53 -6.68 6.24
N GLU A 573 -5.40 -7.30 5.44
CA GLU A 573 -5.47 -8.75 5.31
C GLU A 573 -4.40 -9.34 4.37
N ASN A 574 -3.88 -8.54 3.42
CA ASN A 574 -2.87 -8.92 2.44
C ASN A 574 -1.64 -8.02 2.59
N ASN A 575 -0.80 -8.32 3.58
CA ASN A 575 0.44 -7.58 3.84
C ASN A 575 1.57 -8.09 2.93
N HIS A 576 1.47 -7.80 1.65
CA HIS A 576 2.49 -7.98 0.62
C HIS A 576 2.49 -6.75 -0.30
N ILE A 577 3.56 -6.56 -1.06
CA ILE A 577 3.70 -5.40 -1.95
C ILE A 577 3.29 -5.72 -3.37
N ASP A 578 2.77 -4.71 -4.08
CA ASP A 578 2.33 -4.79 -5.46
C ASP A 578 2.55 -3.48 -6.25
N VAL A 579 2.18 -3.52 -7.53
CA VAL A 579 2.32 -2.42 -8.50
C VAL A 579 0.99 -1.68 -8.78
N PHE A 580 -0.02 -1.81 -7.93
CA PHE A 580 -1.31 -1.18 -8.18
C PHE A 580 -1.25 0.34 -8.01
N ILE A 581 -1.31 1.07 -9.11
CA ILE A 581 -1.27 2.54 -9.13
C ILE A 581 -2.28 3.16 -10.10
N PHE A 582 -2.47 2.60 -11.31
CA PHE A 582 -3.37 3.13 -12.35
C PHE A 582 -3.32 4.67 -12.46
N ASP A 583 -4.46 5.32 -12.65
CA ASP A 583 -4.57 6.79 -12.80
C ASP A 583 -4.05 7.60 -11.59
N PHE A 584 -3.72 6.94 -10.48
CA PHE A 584 -3.29 7.64 -9.26
C PHE A 584 -1.98 8.42 -9.45
N ALA A 585 -1.11 7.99 -10.37
CA ALA A 585 0.06 8.80 -10.75
C ALA A 585 -0.34 10.16 -11.34
N ASP A 586 -1.33 10.17 -12.25
CA ASP A 586 -1.88 11.40 -12.83
C ASP A 586 -2.56 12.28 -11.76
N VAL A 587 -3.27 11.65 -10.81
CA VAL A 587 -3.87 12.35 -9.67
C VAL A 587 -2.80 13.07 -8.85
N LEU A 588 -1.69 12.40 -8.52
CA LEU A 588 -0.60 13.00 -7.75
C LEU A 588 0.06 14.18 -8.50
N HIS A 589 0.31 14.02 -9.78
CA HIS A 589 0.85 15.12 -10.61
C HIS A 589 -0.10 16.31 -10.70
N TRP A 590 -1.40 16.07 -10.80
CA TRP A 590 -2.41 17.11 -10.82
C TRP A 590 -2.52 17.81 -9.46
N LEU A 591 -2.60 17.06 -8.36
CA LEU A 591 -2.67 17.60 -6.99
C LEU A 591 -1.43 18.41 -6.64
N SER A 592 -0.26 17.98 -7.09
CA SER A 592 0.99 18.72 -6.89
C SER A 592 0.91 20.15 -7.46
N LYS A 593 0.34 20.29 -8.66
CA LYS A 593 0.14 21.60 -9.31
C LYS A 593 -0.98 22.40 -8.66
N GLU A 594 -2.10 21.74 -8.34
CA GLU A 594 -3.29 22.39 -7.79
C GLU A 594 -3.03 23.00 -6.40
N PHE A 595 -2.26 22.31 -5.56
CA PHE A 595 -1.99 22.71 -4.18
C PHE A 595 -0.56 23.19 -3.92
N ASN A 596 0.29 23.28 -4.94
CA ASN A 596 1.70 23.60 -4.83
C ASN A 596 2.42 22.67 -3.80
N GLU A 597 2.13 21.35 -3.89
CA GLU A 597 2.70 20.33 -3.02
C GLU A 597 3.68 19.42 -3.82
N PRO A 598 4.97 19.77 -3.87
CA PRO A 598 5.92 19.09 -4.75
C PRO A 598 6.19 17.64 -4.36
N ARG A 599 5.94 17.23 -3.09
CA ARG A 599 6.13 15.85 -2.63
C ARG A 599 5.28 14.85 -3.41
N PHE A 600 4.09 15.25 -3.88
CA PHE A 600 3.23 14.38 -4.69
C PHE A 600 3.88 13.97 -6.01
N THR A 601 4.40 14.94 -6.77
CA THR A 601 5.11 14.62 -8.02
C THR A 601 6.39 13.83 -7.73
N ALA A 602 7.20 14.28 -6.79
CA ALA A 602 8.46 13.61 -6.46
C ALA A 602 8.24 12.15 -6.03
N PHE A 603 7.23 11.87 -5.20
CA PHE A 603 6.96 10.50 -4.77
C PHE A 603 6.30 9.66 -5.87
N SER A 604 5.51 10.26 -6.76
CA SER A 604 5.01 9.58 -7.96
C SER A 604 6.16 9.09 -8.87
N GLU A 605 7.24 9.85 -8.98
CA GLU A 605 8.45 9.44 -9.70
C GLU A 605 9.17 8.28 -9.00
N VAL A 606 9.22 8.29 -7.66
CA VAL A 606 9.74 7.15 -6.88
C VAL A 606 8.93 5.89 -7.17
N ILE A 607 7.60 5.97 -7.06
CA ILE A 607 6.70 4.85 -7.38
C ILE A 607 6.94 4.35 -8.80
N SER A 608 6.94 5.25 -9.78
CA SER A 608 7.13 4.90 -11.19
C SER A 608 8.44 4.17 -11.46
N SER A 609 9.55 4.66 -10.89
CA SER A 609 10.85 4.02 -11.05
C SER A 609 10.92 2.66 -10.34
N SER A 610 10.35 2.55 -9.15
CA SER A 610 10.37 1.32 -8.35
C SER A 610 9.59 0.18 -9.00
N MET A 611 8.44 0.47 -9.60
CA MET A 611 7.60 -0.52 -10.28
C MET A 611 8.30 -1.19 -11.48
N ARG A 612 9.40 -0.65 -11.98
CA ARG A 612 10.16 -1.20 -13.11
C ARG A 612 11.11 -2.33 -12.72
N GLN A 613 11.46 -2.45 -11.42
CA GLN A 613 12.55 -3.32 -10.95
C GLN A 613 12.31 -4.81 -11.22
N LEU A 614 11.06 -5.28 -11.15
CA LEU A 614 10.72 -6.70 -11.30
C LEU A 614 10.08 -7.04 -12.65
N LEU A 615 10.11 -6.13 -13.64
CA LEU A 615 9.65 -6.46 -14.97
C LEU A 615 10.58 -7.51 -15.59
N PRO A 616 10.09 -8.74 -15.85
CA PRO A 616 10.92 -9.79 -16.44
C PRO A 616 11.35 -9.43 -17.88
N HIS A 617 12.64 -9.46 -18.14
CA HIS A 617 13.21 -9.19 -19.45
C HIS A 617 14.47 -10.03 -19.70
N GLU A 618 15.16 -9.85 -20.84
CA GLU A 618 16.35 -10.61 -21.19
C GLU A 618 17.48 -10.46 -20.16
N GLY A 619 17.95 -11.58 -19.64
CA GLY A 619 18.99 -11.61 -18.60
C GLY A 619 18.51 -11.28 -17.18
N HIS A 620 17.23 -10.96 -17.00
CA HIS A 620 16.67 -10.60 -15.69
C HIS A 620 15.22 -11.08 -15.56
N LEU A 621 15.04 -12.41 -15.47
CA LEU A 621 13.69 -12.99 -15.40
C LEU A 621 13.11 -13.04 -13.97
N CYS A 622 13.89 -12.72 -12.94
CA CYS A 622 13.43 -12.68 -11.54
C CYS A 622 12.69 -13.96 -11.10
N GLY A 623 13.15 -15.12 -11.58
CA GLY A 623 12.52 -16.42 -11.32
C GLY A 623 11.23 -16.71 -12.12
N ILE A 624 10.82 -15.82 -13.02
CA ILE A 624 9.70 -15.98 -13.94
C ILE A 624 10.19 -16.58 -15.26
N THR A 625 9.34 -17.33 -15.97
CA THR A 625 9.74 -18.05 -17.18
C THR A 625 9.67 -17.22 -18.44
N LYS A 626 8.88 -16.15 -18.48
CA LYS A 626 8.67 -15.33 -19.67
C LYS A 626 8.90 -13.85 -19.43
N LYS A 627 9.49 -13.18 -20.42
CA LYS A 627 9.60 -11.72 -20.47
C LYS A 627 8.19 -11.09 -20.44
N GLY A 628 8.03 -10.03 -19.69
CA GLY A 628 6.74 -9.32 -19.59
C GLY A 628 5.70 -9.99 -18.69
N PHE A 629 5.92 -11.22 -18.26
CA PHE A 629 5.06 -11.87 -17.26
C PHE A 629 5.39 -11.32 -15.87
N TYR A 630 4.90 -10.14 -15.58
CA TYR A 630 5.17 -9.46 -14.32
C TYR A 630 4.46 -10.17 -13.16
N PRO A 631 5.14 -10.46 -12.02
CA PRO A 631 4.51 -11.09 -10.87
C PRO A 631 3.44 -10.21 -10.24
N GLU A 632 2.31 -10.82 -9.88
CA GLU A 632 1.14 -10.11 -9.34
C GLU A 632 1.41 -9.50 -7.98
N VAL A 633 2.10 -10.23 -7.10
CA VAL A 633 2.40 -9.85 -5.74
C VAL A 633 3.81 -10.25 -5.36
N VAL A 634 4.39 -9.51 -4.41
CA VAL A 634 5.74 -9.75 -3.92
C VAL A 634 5.71 -9.95 -2.41
N GLN A 635 6.08 -11.14 -1.98
CA GLN A 635 6.32 -11.45 -0.58
C GLN A 635 7.68 -10.87 -0.19
N HIS A 636 7.72 -9.87 0.68
CA HIS A 636 8.89 -9.01 0.86
C HIS A 636 9.57 -9.13 2.23
N THR A 637 9.00 -9.87 3.18
CA THR A 637 9.61 -10.13 4.47
C THR A 637 10.17 -11.54 4.57
N ASN A 638 11.10 -11.79 5.50
CA ASN A 638 11.62 -13.14 5.76
C ASN A 638 10.51 -14.14 6.10
N TRP A 639 9.48 -13.67 6.75
CA TRP A 639 8.34 -14.46 7.18
C TRP A 639 7.49 -14.93 6.02
N ASP A 640 7.27 -14.02 5.07
CA ASP A 640 6.46 -14.23 3.87
C ASP A 640 7.28 -14.84 2.73
N TYR A 641 8.44 -15.42 3.05
CA TYR A 641 9.48 -15.85 2.11
C TYR A 641 9.04 -16.91 1.10
N GLY A 642 7.77 -17.02 0.90
CA GLY A 642 7.14 -17.85 -0.11
C GLY A 642 7.14 -19.33 0.24
N LYS A 643 6.14 -20.03 -0.23
CA LYS A 643 5.98 -21.48 -0.04
C LYS A 643 7.14 -22.30 -0.61
N ASN A 644 7.84 -21.76 -1.58
CA ASN A 644 8.92 -22.42 -2.33
C ASN A 644 10.32 -21.87 -1.99
N GLY A 645 10.45 -21.05 -0.95
CA GLY A 645 11.72 -20.50 -0.49
C GLY A 645 12.34 -19.45 -1.42
N LYS A 646 11.61 -18.96 -2.42
CA LYS A 646 12.09 -17.97 -3.38
C LYS A 646 11.72 -16.53 -3.04
N GLY A 647 10.85 -16.36 -2.06
CA GLY A 647 10.63 -15.06 -1.43
C GLY A 647 9.58 -14.19 -2.05
N TYR A 648 8.93 -14.48 -3.19
CA TYR A 648 8.08 -13.45 -3.70
C TYR A 648 6.87 -13.83 -4.53
N TYR A 649 6.53 -15.08 -4.79
CA TYR A 649 5.34 -15.29 -5.60
C TYR A 649 4.62 -16.61 -5.37
N ASN A 650 3.38 -16.64 -5.81
CA ASN A 650 2.52 -17.81 -5.82
C ASN A 650 2.80 -18.72 -7.04
N ASP A 651 2.24 -19.93 -7.02
CA ASP A 651 2.34 -20.88 -8.13
C ASP A 651 1.50 -20.44 -9.35
N ILE A 652 0.51 -19.57 -9.13
CA ILE A 652 -0.43 -19.05 -10.14
C ILE A 652 -0.58 -17.54 -9.93
N PHE A 653 -0.49 -16.79 -11.03
CA PHE A 653 -0.71 -15.35 -11.07
C PHE A 653 -1.71 -14.92 -12.13
N ALA A 654 -2.25 -13.71 -11.92
CA ALA A 654 -3.06 -12.96 -12.87
C ALA A 654 -2.29 -11.73 -13.37
N PRO A 655 -1.43 -11.82 -14.39
CA PRO A 655 -0.61 -10.70 -14.83
C PRO A 655 -1.40 -9.59 -15.52
N GLY A 656 -2.65 -9.79 -15.87
CA GLY A 656 -3.45 -8.83 -16.64
C GLY A 656 -3.53 -7.44 -16.00
N TRP A 657 -3.82 -7.36 -14.70
CA TRP A 657 -3.90 -6.08 -14.00
C TRP A 657 -2.54 -5.43 -13.76
N VAL A 658 -1.50 -6.23 -13.54
CA VAL A 658 -0.14 -5.74 -13.32
C VAL A 658 0.39 -5.06 -14.58
N VAL A 659 0.22 -5.73 -15.72
CA VAL A 659 0.57 -5.20 -17.04
C VAL A 659 -0.22 -3.92 -17.33
N ALA A 660 -1.52 -3.90 -17.06
CA ALA A 660 -2.36 -2.72 -17.25
C ALA A 660 -1.92 -1.54 -16.36
N SER A 661 -1.60 -1.79 -15.08
CA SER A 661 -1.15 -0.76 -14.14
C SER A 661 0.17 -0.12 -14.58
N LEU A 662 1.14 -0.93 -14.98
CA LEU A 662 2.39 -0.43 -15.57
C LEU A 662 2.15 0.34 -16.86
N TRP A 663 1.27 -0.15 -17.72
CA TRP A 663 0.97 0.50 -18.98
C TRP A 663 0.38 1.90 -18.80
N GLU A 664 -0.54 2.06 -17.87
CA GLU A 664 -1.11 3.37 -17.56
C GLU A 664 -0.05 4.35 -17.01
N LEU A 665 0.84 3.85 -16.15
CA LEU A 665 1.97 4.63 -15.67
C LEU A 665 2.86 5.15 -16.81
N LEU A 666 3.01 4.35 -17.89
CA LEU A 666 3.76 4.70 -19.10
C LEU A 666 2.94 5.53 -20.12
N SER A 667 1.70 5.85 -19.81
CA SER A 667 0.77 6.60 -20.68
C SER A 667 0.08 7.75 -19.91
N PRO A 668 0.87 8.71 -19.37
CA PRO A 668 0.36 9.75 -18.48
C PRO A 668 -0.65 10.68 -19.17
N GLY A 669 -1.60 11.21 -18.39
CA GLY A 669 -2.58 12.20 -18.83
C GLY A 669 -3.77 11.62 -19.62
N ARG A 670 -3.91 10.30 -19.73
CA ARG A 670 -4.99 9.66 -20.50
C ARG A 670 -6.38 10.06 -19.99
N ALA A 671 -6.59 10.00 -18.66
CA ALA A 671 -7.84 10.39 -18.02
C ALA A 671 -8.14 11.89 -18.22
N GLU A 672 -7.15 12.75 -18.03
CA GLU A 672 -7.29 14.19 -18.20
C GLU A 672 -7.67 14.55 -19.65
N ASN A 673 -7.02 13.91 -20.62
CA ASN A 673 -7.32 14.13 -22.06
C ASN A 673 -8.74 13.66 -22.42
N PHE A 674 -9.22 12.57 -21.83
CA PHE A 674 -10.59 12.09 -22.02
C PHE A 674 -11.62 13.05 -21.40
N LEU A 675 -11.35 13.59 -20.21
CA LEU A 675 -12.31 14.39 -19.43
C LEU A 675 -12.31 15.89 -19.78
N LYS A 676 -11.29 16.38 -20.45
CA LYS A 676 -11.29 17.75 -21.02
C LYS A 676 -12.21 17.85 -22.23
#